data_2c5890b0f851801580667fe44e59e00d
#
_entry.id   2c5890b0f851801580667fe44e59e00d
#
_cell.length_a   1.000
_cell.length_b   1.000
_cell.length_c   1.000
_cell.angle_alpha   90.00
_cell.angle_beta   90.00
_cell.angle_gamma   90.00
#
_symmetry.space_group_name_H-M   'P 1'
#
loop_
_entity.id
_entity.type
_entity.pdbx_description
1 polymer ?
#
loop_
_entity_poly.entity_id
_entity_poly.type
_entity_poly.pdbx_seq_one_letter_code
_entity_poly.pdbx_strand_id
1 'polypeptide(L)'
;MTHKLYPRLAWQGITKNKRLYLPFLLTCVGMVMMTYILLSLASSPILQTFPGGDTMPMILGMGSFVMAAFAVLFLFYTNSFLIRRRNREFGLYNILGMGKGNLAKVLAWETVITALISIAGGEVLGIALGKLFELLLVNIVDGTVQMQFTVSVPATTMTTILYLAIFALLFLRSLVTVCKTNAAALLRSEACGEKPPKANWVFGLAGFLILGAAYYIAVTIKQPLTALAVFFIAVLMVIAATYLIFISGSVVLCRALQKNKRYYYQKNHFISVSSMAYRMKRNGAGLASICILATMVLVMLSSTTCLYFGKEDALRTRYPTDLSVELRFAKDEGGMDEANIAIARGMIEDVIKQDGLDVQGQFDIRSAWFSGLLTGNSFSRAEESTLMDYERAVDLTVLPLEDYTRMTGERLTLEPGEAYLCCPRMAYTQPDIRIGELTYQIKGQLPSFGGFGADSANITTTIYLIVPDFDAAVNALRTQNTRYPVVVSWQYSFDSGSPDEAQIAFLRDMMGTFADNREGLVYASYTVESIASNREDFVGTYGSLFFLAILLSIVFLAAAVLILYYKQISEGYEDQARFEIMQRVGMTKTDIRKSINSQLLLVFFLPLLFAGLHLGFAFPFVHKLLMLFNLTNLKLLIGTTVVTFAIYAVFYTLVYRITSNSYYSIVAGAKEEAA
;
A
#
# COMPACT_ATOMS: atom_id res chain seq x y z
N MET A 1 -47.12 3.44 28.91
CA MET A 1 -45.86 3.41 29.69
C MET A 1 -44.73 2.61 29.04
N THR A 2 -45.00 1.70 28.14
CA THR A 2 -43.96 0.80 27.52
C THR A 2 -43.01 1.44 26.51
N HIS A 3 -43.42 2.53 25.84
CA HIS A 3 -42.61 3.16 24.79
C HIS A 3 -41.33 3.84 25.28
N LYS A 4 -41.26 4.31 26.53
CA LYS A 4 -40.04 4.91 27.11
C LYS A 4 -39.07 3.90 27.75
N LEU A 5 -39.51 2.66 27.93
CA LEU A 5 -38.73 1.64 28.63
C LEU A 5 -37.49 1.17 27.79
N TYR A 6 -37.70 0.86 26.50
CA TYR A 6 -36.66 0.33 25.66
C TYR A 6 -35.48 1.33 25.39
N PRO A 7 -35.74 2.60 25.04
CA PRO A 7 -34.71 3.62 24.93
C PRO A 7 -33.95 3.82 26.25
N ARG A 8 -34.64 3.83 27.39
CA ARG A 8 -34.00 3.97 28.71
C ARG A 8 -33.09 2.78 29.05
N LEU A 9 -33.52 1.56 28.75
CA LEU A 9 -32.70 0.35 28.95
C LEU A 9 -31.47 0.36 28.03
N ALA A 10 -31.64 0.77 26.80
CA ALA A 10 -30.52 0.90 25.85
C ALA A 10 -29.50 1.94 26.33
N TRP A 11 -29.95 3.12 26.75
CA TRP A 11 -29.08 4.17 27.31
C TRP A 11 -28.37 3.72 28.59
N GLN A 12 -29.08 3.05 29.49
CA GLN A 12 -28.48 2.49 30.70
C GLN A 12 -27.47 1.39 30.38
N GLY A 13 -27.73 0.55 29.37
CA GLY A 13 -26.80 -0.45 28.88
C GLY A 13 -25.49 0.16 28.40
N ILE A 14 -25.54 1.25 27.63
CA ILE A 14 -24.36 1.98 27.17
C ILE A 14 -23.62 2.63 28.35
N THR A 15 -24.33 3.37 29.20
CA THR A 15 -23.71 4.16 30.28
C THR A 15 -23.13 3.32 31.41
N LYS A 16 -23.76 2.19 31.77
CA LYS A 16 -23.23 1.26 32.78
C LYS A 16 -21.99 0.49 32.26
N ASN A 17 -21.90 0.26 30.96
CA ASN A 17 -20.80 -0.42 30.32
C ASN A 17 -19.79 0.54 29.66
N LYS A 18 -19.52 1.70 30.25
CA LYS A 18 -18.63 2.75 29.69
C LYS A 18 -17.28 2.21 29.22
N ARG A 19 -16.65 1.32 29.98
CA ARG A 19 -15.33 0.73 29.66
C ARG A 19 -15.33 -0.04 28.34
N LEU A 20 -16.49 -0.52 27.87
CA LEU A 20 -16.64 -1.22 26.60
C LEU A 20 -17.15 -0.32 25.48
N TYR A 21 -18.16 0.53 25.78
CA TYR A 21 -18.81 1.38 24.77
C TYR A 21 -18.00 2.62 24.38
N LEU A 22 -17.29 3.24 25.33
CA LEU A 22 -16.53 4.46 25.02
C LEU A 22 -15.46 4.25 23.95
N PRO A 23 -14.59 3.21 24.05
CA PRO A 23 -13.64 2.95 22.97
C PRO A 23 -14.30 2.58 21.63
N PHE A 24 -15.44 1.87 21.67
CA PHE A 24 -16.20 1.55 20.47
C PHE A 24 -16.75 2.81 19.79
N LEU A 25 -17.40 3.70 20.57
CA LEU A 25 -17.92 4.97 20.07
C LEU A 25 -16.82 5.86 19.51
N LEU A 26 -15.70 6.00 20.23
CA LEU A 26 -14.53 6.78 19.76
C LEU A 26 -14.01 6.26 18.42
N THR A 27 -14.00 4.95 18.27
CA THR A 27 -13.57 4.35 17.00
C THR A 27 -14.57 4.61 15.88
N CYS A 28 -15.87 4.44 16.15
CA CYS A 28 -16.92 4.76 15.17
C CYS A 28 -16.85 6.22 14.75
N VAL A 29 -16.73 7.14 15.70
CA VAL A 29 -16.56 8.60 15.46
C VAL A 29 -15.30 8.84 14.62
N GLY A 30 -14.16 8.23 14.98
CA GLY A 30 -12.90 8.39 14.23
C GLY A 30 -12.99 7.86 12.80
N MET A 31 -13.67 6.73 12.59
CA MET A 31 -13.90 6.16 11.27
C MET A 31 -14.80 7.06 10.41
N VAL A 32 -15.90 7.55 10.95
CA VAL A 32 -16.78 8.51 10.28
C VAL A 32 -16.03 9.78 9.92
N MET A 33 -15.30 10.34 10.88
CA MET A 33 -14.48 11.55 10.71
C MET A 33 -13.48 11.40 9.56
N MET A 34 -12.69 10.32 9.55
CA MET A 34 -11.68 10.10 8.51
C MET A 34 -12.29 9.84 7.14
N THR A 35 -13.42 9.13 7.09
CA THR A 35 -14.15 8.92 5.83
C THR A 35 -14.67 10.24 5.27
N TYR A 36 -15.26 11.09 6.14
CA TYR A 36 -15.71 12.42 5.75
C TYR A 36 -14.56 13.28 5.21
N ILE A 37 -13.43 13.31 5.90
CA ILE A 37 -12.24 14.08 5.49
C ILE A 37 -11.75 13.63 4.11
N LEU A 38 -11.61 12.32 3.87
CA LEU A 38 -11.18 11.79 2.58
C LEU A 38 -12.16 12.13 1.46
N LEU A 39 -13.48 11.96 1.69
CA LEU A 39 -14.50 12.27 0.70
C LEU A 39 -14.61 13.78 0.44
N SER A 40 -14.46 14.60 1.49
CA SER A 40 -14.51 16.06 1.38
C SER A 40 -13.31 16.57 0.55
N LEU A 41 -12.11 16.06 0.80
CA LEU A 41 -10.92 16.39 0.02
C LEU A 41 -11.05 15.90 -1.42
N ALA A 42 -11.44 14.63 -1.63
CA ALA A 42 -11.61 14.08 -2.98
C ALA A 42 -12.64 14.85 -3.83
N SER A 43 -13.63 15.49 -3.19
CA SER A 43 -14.68 16.28 -3.86
C SER A 43 -14.36 17.77 -3.93
N SER A 44 -13.19 18.20 -3.46
CA SER A 44 -12.84 19.61 -3.37
C SER A 44 -12.41 20.17 -4.72
N PRO A 45 -13.07 21.21 -5.28
CA PRO A 45 -12.65 21.84 -6.52
C PRO A 45 -11.26 22.50 -6.44
N ILE A 46 -10.83 22.84 -5.22
CA ILE A 46 -9.54 23.48 -4.96
C ILE A 46 -8.37 22.56 -5.35
N LEU A 47 -8.53 21.23 -5.22
CA LEU A 47 -7.48 20.30 -5.59
C LEU A 47 -7.10 20.36 -7.09
N GLN A 48 -8.05 20.72 -7.96
CA GLN A 48 -7.80 20.88 -9.38
C GLN A 48 -6.92 22.10 -9.73
N THR A 49 -6.76 23.02 -8.76
CA THR A 49 -5.89 24.20 -8.93
C THR A 49 -4.46 23.96 -8.42
N PHE A 50 -4.18 22.79 -7.85
CA PHE A 50 -2.86 22.44 -7.34
C PHE A 50 -2.02 21.72 -8.39
N PRO A 51 -0.70 21.76 -8.26
CA PRO A 51 0.20 20.91 -9.04
C PRO A 51 -0.23 19.45 -9.00
N GLY A 52 -0.41 18.81 -10.17
CA GLY A 52 -0.92 17.44 -10.26
C GLY A 52 -2.37 17.25 -9.83
N GLY A 53 -3.17 18.32 -9.82
CA GLY A 53 -4.54 18.35 -9.32
C GLY A 53 -5.51 17.40 -10.02
N ASP A 54 -5.22 16.96 -11.23
CA ASP A 54 -6.06 16.02 -11.99
C ASP A 54 -6.04 14.61 -11.40
N THR A 55 -4.92 14.17 -10.84
CA THR A 55 -4.76 12.81 -10.28
C THR A 55 -5.14 12.71 -8.80
N MET A 56 -5.04 13.79 -8.05
CA MET A 56 -5.31 13.83 -6.59
C MET A 56 -6.72 13.35 -6.22
N PRO A 57 -7.82 13.82 -6.85
CA PRO A 57 -9.17 13.38 -6.50
C PRO A 57 -9.36 11.88 -6.71
N MET A 58 -8.73 11.30 -7.75
CA MET A 58 -8.79 9.87 -8.02
C MET A 58 -8.08 9.08 -6.91
N ILE A 59 -6.88 9.48 -6.49
CA ILE A 59 -6.10 8.83 -5.41
C ILE A 59 -6.87 8.88 -4.09
N LEU A 60 -7.39 10.06 -3.70
CA LEU A 60 -8.16 10.23 -2.48
C LEU A 60 -9.50 9.48 -2.53
N GLY A 61 -10.14 9.42 -3.71
CA GLY A 61 -11.34 8.62 -3.96
C GLY A 61 -11.08 7.12 -3.77
N MET A 62 -9.98 6.58 -4.30
CA MET A 62 -9.54 5.20 -4.03
C MET A 62 -9.28 4.98 -2.54
N GLY A 63 -8.66 5.94 -1.88
CA GLY A 63 -8.44 5.91 -0.42
C GLY A 63 -9.74 5.85 0.37
N SER A 64 -10.76 6.61 -0.03
CA SER A 64 -12.08 6.58 0.63
C SER A 64 -12.79 5.24 0.47
N PHE A 65 -12.63 4.57 -0.69
CA PHE A 65 -13.13 3.21 -0.90
C PHE A 65 -12.43 2.19 0.02
N VAL A 66 -11.09 2.25 0.12
CA VAL A 66 -10.32 1.39 1.05
C VAL A 66 -10.75 1.64 2.48
N MET A 67 -10.95 2.91 2.87
CA MET A 67 -11.43 3.30 4.19
C MET A 67 -12.82 2.73 4.49
N ALA A 68 -13.75 2.80 3.54
CA ALA A 68 -15.10 2.24 3.67
C ALA A 68 -15.08 0.72 3.84
N ALA A 69 -14.30 0.00 3.01
CA ALA A 69 -14.12 -1.45 3.11
C ALA A 69 -13.53 -1.84 4.46
N PHE A 70 -12.52 -1.12 4.92
CA PHE A 70 -11.90 -1.34 6.23
C PHE A 70 -12.89 -1.06 7.38
N ALA A 71 -13.66 0.03 7.31
CA ALA A 71 -14.68 0.37 8.31
C ALA A 71 -15.71 -0.75 8.47
N VAL A 72 -16.21 -1.34 7.38
CA VAL A 72 -17.10 -2.50 7.41
C VAL A 72 -16.45 -3.64 8.20
N LEU A 73 -15.28 -4.10 7.76
CA LEU A 73 -14.59 -5.26 8.38
C LEU A 73 -14.30 -5.02 9.87
N PHE A 74 -13.78 -3.84 10.19
CA PHE A 74 -13.34 -3.52 11.53
C PHE A 74 -14.52 -3.30 12.50
N LEU A 75 -15.59 -2.60 12.09
CA LEU A 75 -16.77 -2.40 12.91
C LEU A 75 -17.54 -3.71 13.14
N PHE A 76 -17.54 -4.60 12.16
CA PHE A 76 -18.07 -5.96 12.34
C PHE A 76 -17.28 -6.75 13.39
N TYR A 77 -15.95 -6.64 13.37
CA TYR A 77 -15.09 -7.29 14.37
C TYR A 77 -15.35 -6.74 15.78
N THR A 78 -15.33 -5.42 15.95
CA THR A 78 -15.51 -4.76 17.25
C THR A 78 -16.91 -4.96 17.82
N ASN A 79 -17.95 -4.85 16.99
CA ASN A 79 -19.32 -5.13 17.37
C ASN A 79 -19.52 -6.59 17.82
N SER A 80 -18.89 -7.55 17.12
CA SER A 80 -18.92 -8.96 17.56
C SER A 80 -18.36 -9.16 18.97
N PHE A 81 -17.30 -8.43 19.29
CA PHE A 81 -16.71 -8.46 20.62
C PHE A 81 -17.65 -7.83 21.66
N LEU A 82 -18.24 -6.68 21.34
CA LEU A 82 -19.19 -5.99 22.21
C LEU A 82 -20.41 -6.87 22.55
N ILE A 83 -21.06 -7.45 21.54
CA ILE A 83 -22.22 -8.33 21.70
C ILE A 83 -21.88 -9.58 22.54
N ARG A 84 -20.73 -10.18 22.31
CA ARG A 84 -20.29 -11.37 23.08
C ARG A 84 -20.19 -11.08 24.59
N ARG A 85 -19.71 -9.91 24.96
CA ARG A 85 -19.62 -9.48 26.37
C ARG A 85 -20.99 -9.22 26.99
N ARG A 86 -21.93 -8.74 26.20
CA ARG A 86 -23.31 -8.46 26.65
C ARG A 86 -24.24 -9.68 26.64
N ASN A 87 -23.79 -10.80 26.10
CA ASN A 87 -24.60 -12.02 26.06
C ASN A 87 -25.12 -12.45 27.47
N ARG A 88 -24.35 -12.20 28.51
CA ARG A 88 -24.78 -12.48 29.90
C ARG A 88 -25.95 -11.59 30.33
N GLU A 89 -25.92 -10.30 30.03
CA GLU A 89 -27.03 -9.37 30.31
C GLU A 89 -28.28 -9.77 29.53
N PHE A 90 -28.12 -10.13 28.25
CA PHE A 90 -29.22 -10.60 27.42
C PHE A 90 -29.82 -11.93 27.94
N GLY A 91 -28.98 -12.83 28.44
CA GLY A 91 -29.42 -14.05 29.10
C GLY A 91 -30.22 -13.75 30.34
N LEU A 92 -29.78 -12.80 31.17
CA LEU A 92 -30.48 -12.39 32.40
C LEU A 92 -31.85 -11.75 32.06
N TYR A 93 -31.92 -10.85 31.08
CA TYR A 93 -33.21 -10.28 30.64
C TYR A 93 -34.19 -11.33 30.15
N ASN A 94 -33.70 -12.36 29.45
CA ASN A 94 -34.53 -13.46 28.98
C ASN A 94 -35.09 -14.32 30.15
N ILE A 95 -34.30 -14.60 31.21
CA ILE A 95 -34.75 -15.31 32.40
C ILE A 95 -35.78 -14.48 33.21
N LEU A 96 -35.60 -13.15 33.22
CA LEU A 96 -36.56 -12.22 33.84
C LEU A 96 -37.86 -12.06 33.02
N GLY A 97 -38.06 -12.86 31.97
CA GLY A 97 -39.28 -12.91 31.17
C GLY A 97 -39.30 -12.00 29.96
N MET A 98 -38.20 -11.34 29.61
CA MET A 98 -38.11 -10.53 28.41
C MET A 98 -37.97 -11.40 27.15
N GLY A 99 -39.01 -11.50 26.35
CA GLY A 99 -38.99 -12.25 25.08
C GLY A 99 -38.00 -11.68 24.06
N LYS A 100 -37.55 -12.53 23.12
CA LYS A 100 -36.55 -12.19 22.07
C LYS A 100 -36.94 -10.93 21.25
N GLY A 101 -38.26 -10.71 20.98
CA GLY A 101 -38.74 -9.52 20.28
C GLY A 101 -38.54 -8.21 21.05
N ASN A 102 -38.68 -8.25 22.37
CA ASN A 102 -38.44 -7.08 23.23
C ASN A 102 -36.94 -6.79 23.36
N LEU A 103 -36.12 -7.85 23.42
CA LEU A 103 -34.66 -7.73 23.39
C LEU A 103 -34.17 -7.13 22.08
N ALA A 104 -34.77 -7.53 20.94
CA ALA A 104 -34.50 -6.92 19.65
C ALA A 104 -34.79 -5.41 19.60
N LYS A 105 -35.87 -4.95 20.27
CA LYS A 105 -36.19 -3.52 20.40
C LYS A 105 -35.13 -2.76 21.22
N VAL A 106 -34.64 -3.34 22.30
CA VAL A 106 -33.54 -2.74 23.08
C VAL A 106 -32.28 -2.62 22.22
N LEU A 107 -31.93 -3.67 21.48
CA LEU A 107 -30.78 -3.70 20.59
C LEU A 107 -30.92 -2.68 19.44
N ALA A 108 -32.13 -2.54 18.88
CA ALA A 108 -32.41 -1.51 17.85
C ALA A 108 -32.16 -0.09 18.38
N TRP A 109 -32.71 0.24 19.55
CA TRP A 109 -32.48 1.54 20.17
C TRP A 109 -31.02 1.80 20.51
N GLU A 110 -30.30 0.78 20.95
CA GLU A 110 -28.89 0.85 21.24
C GLU A 110 -28.07 1.16 19.96
N THR A 111 -28.39 0.45 18.86
CA THR A 111 -27.76 0.70 17.57
C THR A 111 -28.10 2.10 17.04
N VAL A 112 -29.34 2.56 17.16
CA VAL A 112 -29.74 3.91 16.75
C VAL A 112 -28.97 4.98 17.53
N ILE A 113 -28.89 4.84 18.87
CA ILE A 113 -28.17 5.81 19.72
C ILE A 113 -26.67 5.82 19.35
N THR A 114 -26.06 4.66 19.19
CA THR A 114 -24.64 4.59 18.82
C THR A 114 -24.39 5.13 17.41
N ALA A 115 -25.28 4.87 16.45
CA ALA A 115 -25.20 5.40 15.10
C ALA A 115 -25.32 6.95 15.08
N LEU A 116 -26.31 7.49 15.77
CA LEU A 116 -26.49 8.94 15.86
C LEU A 116 -25.29 9.65 16.48
N ILE A 117 -24.79 9.15 17.61
CA ILE A 117 -23.60 9.72 18.27
C ILE A 117 -22.37 9.62 17.35
N SER A 118 -22.18 8.47 16.69
CA SER A 118 -21.01 8.22 15.86
C SER A 118 -21.03 9.05 14.57
N ILE A 119 -22.18 9.12 13.89
CA ILE A 119 -22.30 9.88 12.64
C ILE A 119 -22.23 11.38 12.94
N ALA A 120 -23.07 11.90 13.83
CA ALA A 120 -23.06 13.32 14.14
C ALA A 120 -21.72 13.78 14.75
N GLY A 121 -21.18 13.02 15.71
CA GLY A 121 -19.88 13.33 16.31
C GLY A 121 -18.73 13.24 15.31
N GLY A 122 -18.73 12.23 14.42
CA GLY A 122 -17.71 12.05 13.40
C GLY A 122 -17.75 13.13 12.32
N GLU A 123 -18.94 13.51 11.85
CA GLU A 123 -19.09 14.60 10.87
C GLU A 123 -18.70 15.95 11.45
N VAL A 124 -19.14 16.27 12.67
CA VAL A 124 -18.74 17.52 13.34
C VAL A 124 -17.23 17.60 13.52
N LEU A 125 -16.58 16.53 13.98
CA LEU A 125 -15.14 16.49 14.11
C LEU A 125 -14.45 16.48 12.72
N GLY A 126 -15.02 15.82 11.73
CA GLY A 126 -14.53 15.80 10.37
C GLY A 126 -14.55 17.18 9.71
N ILE A 127 -15.62 17.93 9.89
CA ILE A 127 -15.73 19.32 9.45
C ILE A 127 -14.73 20.22 10.19
N ALA A 128 -14.64 20.08 11.51
CA ALA A 128 -13.72 20.88 12.32
C ALA A 128 -12.24 20.63 12.02
N LEU A 129 -11.85 19.37 11.84
CA LEU A 129 -10.47 18.98 11.54
C LEU A 129 -10.17 18.92 10.05
N GLY A 130 -11.18 18.92 9.19
CA GLY A 130 -11.02 18.82 7.73
C GLY A 130 -10.08 19.89 7.18
N LYS A 131 -10.16 21.12 7.69
CA LYS A 131 -9.24 22.20 7.29
C LYS A 131 -7.79 21.94 7.71
N LEU A 132 -7.57 21.33 8.87
CA LEU A 132 -6.22 20.94 9.30
C LEU A 132 -5.61 19.90 8.36
N PHE A 133 -6.39 18.90 7.94
CA PHE A 133 -5.93 17.88 7.01
C PHE A 133 -5.76 18.41 5.58
N GLU A 134 -6.59 19.36 5.18
CA GLU A 134 -6.39 20.11 3.93
C GLU A 134 -5.07 20.88 3.94
N LEU A 135 -4.78 21.62 5.03
CA LEU A 135 -3.51 22.32 5.21
C LEU A 135 -2.32 21.37 5.21
N LEU A 136 -2.46 20.20 5.81
CA LEU A 136 -1.42 19.17 5.78
C LEU A 136 -1.17 18.68 4.34
N LEU A 137 -2.24 18.42 3.56
CA LEU A 137 -2.12 18.03 2.16
C LEU A 137 -1.44 19.14 1.34
N VAL A 138 -1.91 20.38 1.46
CA VAL A 138 -1.34 21.54 0.77
C VAL A 138 0.14 21.69 1.05
N ASN A 139 0.56 21.54 2.31
CA ASN A 139 1.97 21.60 2.69
C ASN A 139 2.82 20.44 2.13
N ILE A 140 2.22 19.26 1.93
CA ILE A 140 2.90 18.10 1.34
C ILE A 140 3.09 18.28 -0.18
N VAL A 141 2.13 18.91 -0.86
CA VAL A 141 2.15 19.09 -2.32
C VAL A 141 2.66 20.46 -2.77
N ASP A 142 3.20 21.24 -1.84
CA ASP A 142 3.70 22.61 -2.09
C ASP A 142 2.64 23.54 -2.76
N GLY A 143 1.36 23.33 -2.42
CA GLY A 143 0.24 24.07 -2.99
C GLY A 143 -0.02 25.43 -2.31
N THR A 144 -0.93 26.20 -2.87
CA THR A 144 -1.33 27.51 -2.31
C THR A 144 -2.53 27.38 -1.37
N VAL A 145 -2.43 27.92 -0.15
CA VAL A 145 -3.47 27.86 0.85
C VAL A 145 -4.61 28.82 0.51
N GLN A 146 -5.82 28.29 0.33
CA GLN A 146 -7.04 29.13 0.28
C GLN A 146 -7.75 29.10 1.62
N MET A 147 -8.00 30.29 2.20
CA MET A 147 -8.57 30.42 3.55
C MET A 147 -10.11 30.25 3.60
N GLN A 148 -10.75 29.72 2.56
CA GLN A 148 -12.20 29.52 2.58
C GLN A 148 -12.55 28.24 3.34
N PHE A 149 -13.46 28.39 4.31
CA PHE A 149 -14.06 27.27 5.04
C PHE A 149 -15.32 26.83 4.32
N THR A 150 -15.27 25.66 3.69
CA THR A 150 -16.42 25.11 2.96
C THR A 150 -16.82 23.76 3.54
N VAL A 151 -18.13 23.56 3.73
CA VAL A 151 -18.69 22.25 4.11
C VAL A 151 -19.11 21.52 2.85
N SER A 152 -18.53 20.36 2.60
CA SER A 152 -18.88 19.55 1.45
C SER A 152 -20.18 18.77 1.69
N VAL A 153 -21.29 19.25 1.13
CA VAL A 153 -22.60 18.57 1.22
C VAL A 153 -22.54 17.15 0.59
N PRO A 154 -21.90 16.93 -0.57
CA PRO A 154 -21.73 15.58 -1.12
C PRO A 154 -21.01 14.62 -0.16
N ALA A 155 -19.92 15.06 0.48
CA ALA A 155 -19.17 14.24 1.43
C ALA A 155 -20.01 13.89 2.66
N THR A 156 -20.76 14.86 3.23
CA THR A 156 -21.66 14.62 4.36
C THR A 156 -22.73 13.59 4.00
N THR A 157 -23.42 13.75 2.88
CA THR A 157 -24.48 12.82 2.46
C THR A 157 -23.96 11.41 2.18
N MET A 158 -22.83 11.28 1.47
CA MET A 158 -22.19 10.00 1.18
C MET A 158 -21.75 9.28 2.47
N THR A 159 -21.09 10.01 3.39
CA THR A 159 -20.65 9.47 4.69
C THR A 159 -21.84 9.02 5.52
N THR A 160 -22.89 9.85 5.66
CA THR A 160 -24.10 9.49 6.39
C THR A 160 -24.75 8.23 5.84
N ILE A 161 -24.96 8.13 4.52
CA ILE A 161 -25.56 6.95 3.87
C ILE A 161 -24.72 5.71 4.10
N LEU A 162 -23.40 5.80 3.91
CA LEU A 162 -22.48 4.68 4.11
C LEU A 162 -22.56 4.14 5.54
N TYR A 163 -22.46 5.00 6.54
CA TYR A 163 -22.48 4.55 7.94
C TYR A 163 -23.85 4.12 8.42
N LEU A 164 -24.94 4.68 7.93
CA LEU A 164 -26.29 4.15 8.18
C LEU A 164 -26.41 2.72 7.63
N ALA A 165 -25.90 2.45 6.44
CA ALA A 165 -25.88 1.10 5.89
C ALA A 165 -25.03 0.15 6.73
N ILE A 166 -23.83 0.57 7.18
CA ILE A 166 -22.95 -0.23 8.05
C ILE A 166 -23.65 -0.54 9.38
N PHE A 167 -24.25 0.46 10.05
CA PHE A 167 -24.96 0.23 11.32
C PHE A 167 -26.20 -0.66 11.15
N ALA A 168 -26.92 -0.55 10.04
CA ALA A 168 -28.01 -1.46 9.71
C ALA A 168 -27.52 -2.92 9.55
N LEU A 169 -26.41 -3.15 8.88
CA LEU A 169 -25.79 -4.47 8.77
C LEU A 169 -25.30 -5.01 10.13
N LEU A 170 -24.71 -4.14 10.96
CA LEU A 170 -24.31 -4.51 12.34
C LEU A 170 -25.50 -4.91 13.19
N PHE A 171 -26.61 -4.17 13.09
CA PHE A 171 -27.87 -4.51 13.78
C PHE A 171 -28.40 -5.87 13.33
N LEU A 172 -28.50 -6.11 12.00
CA LEU A 172 -28.96 -7.39 11.48
C LEU A 172 -28.12 -8.58 11.98
N ARG A 173 -26.80 -8.44 11.95
CA ARG A 173 -25.89 -9.47 12.50
C ARG A 173 -26.10 -9.70 13.99
N SER A 174 -26.22 -8.64 14.78
CA SER A 174 -26.44 -8.70 16.21
C SER A 174 -27.78 -9.37 16.54
N LEU A 175 -28.83 -9.01 15.79
CA LEU A 175 -30.16 -9.63 15.89
C LEU A 175 -30.12 -11.14 15.62
N VAL A 176 -29.47 -11.56 14.53
CA VAL A 176 -29.29 -12.99 14.20
C VAL A 176 -28.57 -13.73 15.34
N THR A 177 -27.52 -13.12 15.90
CA THR A 177 -26.75 -13.72 17.00
C THR A 177 -27.63 -13.93 18.24
N VAL A 178 -28.37 -12.92 18.66
CA VAL A 178 -29.25 -12.98 19.84
C VAL A 178 -30.44 -13.93 19.61
N CYS A 179 -31.04 -13.94 18.42
CA CYS A 179 -32.16 -14.84 18.11
C CYS A 179 -31.78 -16.32 18.06
N LYS A 180 -30.56 -16.65 17.60
CA LYS A 180 -30.07 -18.04 17.50
C LYS A 180 -29.60 -18.64 18.83
N THR A 181 -29.31 -17.82 19.84
CA THR A 181 -28.70 -18.30 21.10
C THR A 181 -29.78 -18.55 22.16
N ASN A 182 -29.70 -19.68 22.88
CA ASN A 182 -30.60 -19.99 23.98
C ASN A 182 -30.17 -19.28 25.27
N ALA A 183 -31.14 -18.86 26.11
CA ALA A 183 -30.87 -18.16 27.38
C ALA A 183 -29.91 -18.93 28.32
N ALA A 184 -30.09 -20.24 28.47
CA ALA A 184 -29.21 -21.09 29.27
C ALA A 184 -27.78 -21.15 28.72
N ALA A 185 -27.60 -21.16 27.41
CA ALA A 185 -26.29 -21.13 26.76
C ALA A 185 -25.60 -19.76 26.93
N LEU A 186 -26.37 -18.65 26.91
CA LEU A 186 -25.85 -17.30 27.14
C LEU A 186 -25.29 -17.13 28.55
N LEU A 187 -25.94 -17.71 29.59
CA LEU A 187 -25.45 -17.65 30.98
C LEU A 187 -24.27 -18.59 31.25
N ARG A 188 -24.24 -19.75 30.60
CA ARG A 188 -23.19 -20.75 30.78
C ARG A 188 -21.92 -20.45 29.99
N SER A 189 -21.96 -19.50 29.06
CA SER A 189 -20.86 -19.24 28.14
C SER A 189 -19.51 -18.87 28.82
N GLU A 190 -19.56 -18.36 30.07
CA GLU A 190 -18.35 -18.06 30.86
C GLU A 190 -18.02 -19.15 31.89
N ALA A 191 -19.02 -19.94 32.36
CA ALA A 191 -18.85 -20.95 33.41
C ALA A 191 -18.46 -22.34 32.87
N CYS A 192 -18.71 -22.63 31.60
CA CYS A 192 -18.25 -23.86 30.98
C CYS A 192 -16.75 -23.78 30.74
N GLY A 193 -15.95 -24.55 31.49
CA GLY A 193 -14.53 -24.72 31.23
C GLY A 193 -14.28 -25.04 29.75
N GLU A 194 -13.37 -24.30 29.12
CA GLU A 194 -13.04 -24.51 27.73
C GLU A 194 -12.52 -25.94 27.50
N LYS A 195 -13.10 -26.63 26.52
CA LYS A 195 -12.55 -27.91 26.08
C LYS A 195 -11.11 -27.70 25.59
N PRO A 196 -10.16 -28.60 25.95
CA PRO A 196 -8.78 -28.49 25.54
C PRO A 196 -8.71 -28.31 24.01
N PRO A 197 -7.96 -27.34 23.52
CA PRO A 197 -7.91 -27.03 22.09
C PRO A 197 -7.41 -28.25 21.32
N LYS A 198 -8.19 -28.79 20.41
CA LYS A 198 -7.68 -29.77 19.43
C LYS A 198 -6.73 -29.01 18.50
N ALA A 199 -5.42 -29.25 18.63
CA ALA A 199 -4.44 -28.73 17.70
C ALA A 199 -4.55 -29.49 16.38
N ASN A 200 -5.06 -28.84 15.36
CA ASN A 200 -5.04 -29.38 14.01
C ASN A 200 -3.70 -28.97 13.37
N TRP A 201 -2.68 -29.81 13.57
CA TRP A 201 -1.31 -29.54 13.08
C TRP A 201 -1.27 -29.35 11.55
N VAL A 202 -2.22 -29.97 10.84
CA VAL A 202 -2.37 -29.84 9.37
C VAL A 202 -2.60 -28.39 8.97
N PHE A 203 -3.50 -27.66 9.65
CA PHE A 203 -3.74 -26.24 9.36
C PHE A 203 -2.54 -25.37 9.74
N GLY A 204 -1.80 -25.71 10.79
CA GLY A 204 -0.56 -25.00 11.12
C GLY A 204 0.50 -25.21 10.04
N LEU A 205 0.70 -26.46 9.59
CA LEU A 205 1.62 -26.79 8.51
C LEU A 205 1.21 -26.11 7.19
N ALA A 206 -0.09 -26.21 6.84
CA ALA A 206 -0.61 -25.52 5.65
C ALA A 206 -0.34 -24.01 5.69
N GLY A 207 -0.50 -23.36 6.86
CA GLY A 207 -0.16 -21.95 7.01
C GLY A 207 1.31 -21.65 6.71
N PHE A 208 2.25 -22.47 7.20
CA PHE A 208 3.67 -22.29 6.91
C PHE A 208 4.01 -22.57 5.43
N LEU A 209 3.37 -23.56 4.80
CA LEU A 209 3.57 -23.84 3.37
C LEU A 209 3.06 -22.71 2.48
N ILE A 210 1.86 -22.18 2.77
CA ILE A 210 1.29 -21.05 2.03
C ILE A 210 2.16 -19.80 2.22
N LEU A 211 2.65 -19.55 3.44
CA LEU A 211 3.54 -18.43 3.72
C LEU A 211 4.88 -18.57 2.98
N GLY A 212 5.46 -19.77 3.00
CA GLY A 212 6.68 -20.08 2.26
C GLY A 212 6.50 -19.87 0.75
N ALA A 213 5.38 -20.32 0.18
CA ALA A 213 5.06 -20.09 -1.23
C ALA A 213 4.89 -18.59 -1.53
N ALA A 214 4.19 -17.83 -0.68
CA ALA A 214 4.04 -16.38 -0.86
C ALA A 214 5.40 -15.64 -0.80
N TYR A 215 6.27 -16.02 0.13
CA TYR A 215 7.61 -15.44 0.24
C TYR A 215 8.50 -15.84 -0.94
N TYR A 216 8.41 -17.10 -1.39
CA TYR A 216 9.12 -17.55 -2.59
C TYR A 216 8.73 -16.71 -3.81
N ILE A 217 7.43 -16.52 -4.03
CA ILE A 217 6.91 -15.65 -5.09
C ILE A 217 7.49 -14.23 -4.94
N ALA A 218 7.42 -13.65 -3.74
CA ALA A 218 7.86 -12.27 -3.49
C ALA A 218 9.35 -12.05 -3.80
N VAL A 219 10.20 -13.05 -3.58
CA VAL A 219 11.65 -12.96 -3.80
C VAL A 219 12.05 -13.31 -5.23
N THR A 220 11.36 -14.26 -5.87
CA THR A 220 11.75 -14.80 -7.19
C THR A 220 11.26 -13.98 -8.38
N ILE A 221 10.18 -13.21 -8.22
CA ILE A 221 9.67 -12.34 -9.30
C ILE A 221 10.74 -11.33 -9.71
N LYS A 222 11.04 -11.27 -11.01
CA LYS A 222 12.09 -10.39 -11.55
C LYS A 222 11.50 -9.13 -12.21
N GLN A 223 10.37 -9.23 -12.89
CA GLN A 223 9.79 -8.13 -13.66
C GLN A 223 8.75 -7.35 -12.87
N PRO A 224 8.72 -5.99 -12.96
CA PRO A 224 7.76 -5.15 -12.27
C PRO A 224 6.30 -5.44 -12.65
N LEU A 225 6.02 -5.73 -13.93
CA LEU A 225 4.66 -6.01 -14.41
C LEU A 225 4.12 -7.34 -13.83
N THR A 226 4.94 -8.39 -13.81
CA THR A 226 4.57 -9.66 -13.17
C THR A 226 4.35 -9.47 -11.67
N ALA A 227 5.15 -8.61 -11.02
CA ALA A 227 4.93 -8.24 -9.63
C ALA A 227 3.54 -7.61 -9.43
N LEU A 228 3.15 -6.64 -10.26
CA LEU A 228 1.84 -6.01 -10.16
C LEU A 228 0.69 -7.02 -10.34
N ALA A 229 0.78 -7.91 -11.33
CA ALA A 229 -0.25 -8.92 -11.61
C ALA A 229 -0.45 -9.92 -10.45
N VAL A 230 0.65 -10.32 -9.78
CA VAL A 230 0.63 -11.33 -8.71
C VAL A 230 0.48 -10.71 -7.32
N PHE A 231 0.59 -9.39 -7.19
CA PHE A 231 0.58 -8.67 -5.92
C PHE A 231 -0.61 -9.04 -5.02
N PHE A 232 -1.83 -8.92 -5.53
CA PHE A 232 -3.03 -9.19 -4.74
C PHE A 232 -3.12 -10.65 -4.29
N ILE A 233 -2.68 -11.59 -5.13
CA ILE A 233 -2.65 -13.01 -4.81
C ILE A 233 -1.66 -13.27 -3.67
N ALA A 234 -0.45 -12.72 -3.76
CA ALA A 234 0.57 -12.85 -2.73
C ALA A 234 0.11 -12.26 -1.38
N VAL A 235 -0.52 -11.07 -1.40
CA VAL A 235 -1.08 -10.44 -0.20
C VAL A 235 -2.16 -11.31 0.42
N LEU A 236 -3.11 -11.85 -0.36
CA LEU A 236 -4.15 -12.74 0.15
C LEU A 236 -3.56 -14.03 0.74
N MET A 237 -2.53 -14.59 0.12
CA MET A 237 -1.80 -15.75 0.65
C MET A 237 -1.15 -15.44 2.00
N VAL A 238 -0.48 -14.29 2.14
CA VAL A 238 0.13 -13.86 3.42
C VAL A 238 -0.93 -13.66 4.48
N ILE A 239 -2.06 -13.03 4.16
CA ILE A 239 -3.18 -12.85 5.09
C ILE A 239 -3.71 -14.22 5.57
N ALA A 240 -4.05 -15.11 4.65
CA ALA A 240 -4.58 -16.44 4.97
C ALA A 240 -3.58 -17.26 5.81
N ALA A 241 -2.31 -17.27 5.41
CA ALA A 241 -1.24 -17.95 6.12
C ALA A 241 -1.06 -17.41 7.55
N THR A 242 -1.09 -16.09 7.72
CA THR A 242 -0.96 -15.43 9.02
C THR A 242 -2.10 -15.86 9.96
N TYR A 243 -3.35 -15.88 9.49
CA TYR A 243 -4.46 -16.39 10.28
C TYR A 243 -4.28 -17.87 10.66
N LEU A 244 -3.87 -18.72 9.72
CA LEU A 244 -3.65 -20.15 9.98
C LEU A 244 -2.52 -20.38 11.01
N ILE A 245 -1.41 -19.65 10.89
CA ILE A 245 -0.27 -19.74 11.81
C ILE A 245 -0.65 -19.26 13.21
N PHE A 246 -1.31 -18.10 13.33
CA PHE A 246 -1.68 -17.57 14.65
C PHE A 246 -2.78 -18.38 15.32
N ILE A 247 -3.75 -18.96 14.59
CA ILE A 247 -4.84 -19.74 15.17
C ILE A 247 -4.41 -21.18 15.49
N SER A 248 -3.75 -21.86 14.54
CA SER A 248 -3.42 -23.28 14.66
C SER A 248 -1.95 -23.52 15.02
N GLY A 249 -1.02 -22.81 14.40
CA GLY A 249 0.41 -22.96 14.62
C GLY A 249 0.83 -22.59 16.04
N SER A 250 0.24 -21.55 16.62
CA SER A 250 0.51 -21.14 18.01
C SER A 250 0.10 -22.21 19.04
N VAL A 251 -1.01 -22.91 18.81
CA VAL A 251 -1.46 -24.03 19.67
C VAL A 251 -0.50 -25.22 19.52
N VAL A 252 -0.05 -25.51 18.29
CA VAL A 252 0.95 -26.57 18.05
C VAL A 252 2.26 -26.27 18.76
N LEU A 253 2.73 -25.02 18.67
CA LEU A 253 3.95 -24.55 19.35
C LEU A 253 3.84 -24.70 20.87
N CYS A 254 2.74 -24.23 21.47
CA CYS A 254 2.51 -24.39 22.91
C CYS A 254 2.53 -25.85 23.34
N ARG A 255 1.94 -26.75 22.55
CA ARG A 255 1.97 -28.21 22.86
C ARG A 255 3.36 -28.82 22.72
N ALA A 256 4.15 -28.36 21.71
CA ALA A 256 5.53 -28.79 21.58
C ALA A 256 6.38 -28.35 22.77
N LEU A 257 6.18 -27.12 23.25
CA LEU A 257 6.84 -26.61 24.45
C LEU A 257 6.42 -27.39 25.72
N GLN A 258 5.14 -27.81 25.84
CA GLN A 258 4.65 -28.66 26.94
C GLN A 258 5.31 -30.05 26.95
N LYS A 259 5.64 -30.60 25.76
CA LYS A 259 6.35 -31.92 25.68
C LYS A 259 7.79 -31.84 26.16
N ASN A 260 8.43 -30.67 26.06
CA ASN A 260 9.79 -30.47 26.57
C ASN A 260 9.77 -30.30 28.10
N LYS A 261 9.88 -31.39 28.83
CA LYS A 261 9.78 -31.43 30.29
C LYS A 261 10.79 -30.52 30.99
N ARG A 262 12.01 -30.37 30.47
CA ARG A 262 13.05 -29.52 31.05
C ARG A 262 12.71 -28.03 30.97
N TYR A 263 12.01 -27.59 29.94
CA TYR A 263 11.53 -26.22 29.75
C TYR A 263 10.22 -25.99 30.52
N TYR A 264 9.28 -26.92 30.40
CA TYR A 264 7.91 -26.78 30.90
C TYR A 264 7.82 -26.72 32.43
N TYR A 265 8.57 -27.58 33.18
CA TYR A 265 8.51 -27.64 34.63
C TYR A 265 9.29 -26.53 35.36
N GLN A 266 9.84 -25.53 34.64
CA GLN A 266 10.35 -24.33 35.30
C GLN A 266 9.19 -23.49 35.87
N LYS A 267 9.34 -22.95 37.09
CA LYS A 267 8.30 -22.26 37.87
C LYS A 267 7.51 -21.21 37.04
N ASN A 268 8.20 -20.40 36.25
CA ASN A 268 7.59 -19.35 35.45
C ASN A 268 6.99 -19.86 34.12
N HIS A 269 7.59 -20.91 33.51
CA HIS A 269 7.16 -21.46 32.24
C HIS A 269 5.94 -22.33 32.32
N PHE A 270 5.79 -23.08 33.45
CA PHE A 270 4.64 -23.94 33.70
C PHE A 270 3.32 -23.17 33.61
N ILE A 271 3.24 -22.06 34.34
CA ILE A 271 2.03 -21.23 34.37
C ILE A 271 1.81 -20.53 33.03
N SER A 272 2.88 -20.00 32.45
CA SER A 272 2.81 -19.23 31.19
C SER A 272 2.38 -20.12 30.01
N VAL A 273 3.02 -21.28 29.82
CA VAL A 273 2.74 -22.17 28.69
C VAL A 273 1.40 -22.86 28.81
N SER A 274 1.01 -23.27 30.05
CA SER A 274 -0.31 -23.88 30.29
C SER A 274 -1.45 -22.93 29.96
N SER A 275 -1.41 -21.70 30.48
CA SER A 275 -2.46 -20.72 30.23
C SER A 275 -2.46 -20.24 28.77
N MET A 276 -1.27 -20.15 28.14
CA MET A 276 -1.11 -19.68 26.80
C MET A 276 -1.70 -20.62 25.74
N ALA A 277 -1.61 -21.93 25.93
CA ALA A 277 -2.18 -22.91 25.01
C ALA A 277 -3.70 -22.75 24.83
N TYR A 278 -4.42 -22.40 25.90
CA TYR A 278 -5.86 -22.11 25.84
C TYR A 278 -6.15 -20.75 25.27
N ARG A 279 -5.35 -19.73 25.61
CA ARG A 279 -5.51 -18.35 25.14
C ARG A 279 -5.24 -18.21 23.65
N MET A 280 -4.18 -18.85 23.12
CA MET A 280 -3.76 -18.70 21.73
C MET A 280 -4.83 -19.17 20.74
N LYS A 281 -5.56 -20.23 21.03
CA LYS A 281 -6.67 -20.67 20.17
C LYS A 281 -7.76 -19.62 20.05
N ARG A 282 -8.12 -18.97 21.16
CA ARG A 282 -9.18 -17.96 21.19
C ARG A 282 -8.72 -16.63 20.63
N ASN A 283 -7.48 -16.28 20.87
CA ASN A 283 -6.92 -14.96 20.55
C ASN A 283 -6.13 -14.93 19.25
N GLY A 284 -5.88 -16.08 18.63
CA GLY A 284 -5.08 -16.19 17.40
C GLY A 284 -5.58 -15.28 16.27
N ALA A 285 -6.89 -15.20 16.08
CA ALA A 285 -7.46 -14.32 15.06
C ALA A 285 -7.19 -12.83 15.35
N GLY A 286 -7.32 -12.39 16.60
CA GLY A 286 -7.00 -11.01 17.00
C GLY A 286 -5.52 -10.67 16.81
N LEU A 287 -4.62 -11.60 17.16
CA LEU A 287 -3.17 -11.43 16.96
C LEU A 287 -2.81 -11.39 15.47
N ALA A 288 -3.43 -12.25 14.66
CA ALA A 288 -3.27 -12.22 13.22
C ALA A 288 -3.73 -10.87 12.62
N SER A 289 -4.90 -10.35 13.05
CA SER A 289 -5.38 -9.04 12.62
C SER A 289 -4.40 -7.91 12.98
N ILE A 290 -3.84 -7.92 14.19
CA ILE A 290 -2.84 -6.92 14.61
C ILE A 290 -1.58 -7.03 13.76
N CYS A 291 -1.10 -8.26 13.49
CA CYS A 291 0.06 -8.50 12.63
C CYS A 291 -0.17 -7.95 11.21
N ILE A 292 -1.34 -8.25 10.62
CA ILE A 292 -1.71 -7.78 9.28
C ILE A 292 -1.79 -6.25 9.23
N LEU A 293 -2.48 -5.63 10.21
CA LEU A 293 -2.58 -4.17 10.29
C LEU A 293 -1.20 -3.52 10.45
N ALA A 294 -0.34 -4.08 11.31
CA ALA A 294 1.03 -3.62 11.46
C ALA A 294 1.82 -3.72 10.15
N THR A 295 1.72 -4.85 9.45
CA THR A 295 2.38 -5.05 8.15
C THR A 295 1.86 -4.05 7.11
N MET A 296 0.54 -3.83 7.04
CA MET A 296 -0.05 -2.86 6.11
C MET A 296 0.47 -1.44 6.37
N VAL A 297 0.49 -1.01 7.63
CA VAL A 297 1.04 0.31 8.01
C VAL A 297 2.53 0.42 7.62
N LEU A 298 3.32 -0.59 7.95
CA LEU A 298 4.76 -0.59 7.69
C LEU A 298 5.06 -0.55 6.19
N VAL A 299 4.43 -1.41 5.39
CA VAL A 299 4.64 -1.45 3.93
C VAL A 299 4.16 -0.15 3.29
N MET A 300 2.97 0.33 3.66
CA MET A 300 2.37 1.51 3.06
C MET A 300 3.19 2.78 3.39
N LEU A 301 3.52 3.01 4.67
CA LEU A 301 4.31 4.19 5.05
C LEU A 301 5.73 4.13 4.50
N SER A 302 6.42 2.98 4.55
CA SER A 302 7.78 2.89 4.03
C SER A 302 7.84 3.16 2.53
N SER A 303 6.90 2.60 1.75
CA SER A 303 6.84 2.79 0.30
C SER A 303 6.50 4.23 -0.08
N THR A 304 5.46 4.80 0.51
CA THR A 304 5.02 6.16 0.15
C THR A 304 5.96 7.23 0.68
N THR A 305 6.61 7.02 1.83
CA THR A 305 7.68 7.87 2.32
C THR A 305 8.88 7.84 1.36
N CYS A 306 9.22 6.65 0.84
CA CYS A 306 10.27 6.50 -0.16
C CYS A 306 9.93 7.24 -1.46
N LEU A 307 8.67 7.14 -1.95
CA LEU A 307 8.20 7.89 -3.13
C LEU A 307 8.28 9.40 -2.90
N TYR A 308 7.80 9.88 -1.77
CA TYR A 308 7.74 11.31 -1.47
C TYR A 308 9.13 11.95 -1.39
N PHE A 309 10.06 11.32 -0.65
CA PHE A 309 11.43 11.83 -0.55
C PHE A 309 12.29 11.51 -1.77
N GLY A 310 11.91 10.51 -2.57
CA GLY A 310 12.55 10.15 -3.82
C GLY A 310 11.95 10.81 -5.06
N LYS A 311 11.06 11.79 -4.92
CA LYS A 311 10.37 12.43 -6.05
C LYS A 311 11.32 13.00 -7.10
N GLU A 312 12.40 13.67 -6.68
CA GLU A 312 13.42 14.20 -7.60
C GLU A 312 14.25 13.10 -8.27
N ASP A 313 14.60 12.04 -7.54
CA ASP A 313 15.28 10.87 -8.13
C ASP A 313 14.40 10.20 -9.19
N ALA A 314 13.11 10.06 -8.91
CA ALA A 314 12.15 9.48 -9.85
C ALA A 314 11.93 10.39 -11.07
N LEU A 315 11.86 11.70 -10.86
CA LEU A 315 11.71 12.68 -11.90
C LEU A 315 12.93 12.66 -12.86
N ARG A 316 14.15 12.68 -12.31
CA ARG A 316 15.40 12.58 -13.09
C ARG A 316 15.59 11.19 -13.74
N THR A 317 15.05 10.14 -13.17
CA THR A 317 15.03 8.82 -13.82
C THR A 317 14.13 8.84 -15.06
N ARG A 318 12.96 9.50 -15.00
CA ARG A 318 12.03 9.61 -16.14
C ARG A 318 12.48 10.67 -17.16
N TYR A 319 13.00 11.79 -16.67
CA TYR A 319 13.48 12.92 -17.46
C TYR A 319 14.96 13.17 -17.19
N PRO A 320 15.87 12.48 -17.91
CA PRO A 320 17.32 12.62 -17.69
C PRO A 320 17.84 14.01 -18.04
N THR A 321 17.20 14.68 -18.98
CA THR A 321 17.47 16.05 -19.41
C THR A 321 16.34 16.99 -19.05
N ASP A 322 16.60 18.28 -18.93
CA ASP A 322 15.60 19.28 -18.59
C ASP A 322 14.54 19.44 -19.68
N LEU A 323 14.95 19.39 -20.93
CA LEU A 323 14.11 19.57 -22.09
C LEU A 323 14.41 18.50 -23.15
N SER A 324 13.36 18.00 -23.78
CA SER A 324 13.43 16.99 -24.83
C SER A 324 12.37 17.21 -25.88
N VAL A 325 12.77 17.14 -27.15
CA VAL A 325 11.90 17.19 -28.31
C VAL A 325 12.09 15.91 -29.09
N GLU A 326 11.05 15.12 -29.26
CA GLU A 326 11.04 13.90 -30.05
C GLU A 326 10.13 14.06 -31.27
N LEU A 327 10.63 13.74 -32.42
CA LEU A 327 9.87 13.60 -33.65
C LEU A 327 9.76 12.14 -34.05
N ARG A 328 8.57 11.69 -34.35
CA ARG A 328 8.27 10.31 -34.77
C ARG A 328 7.88 10.29 -36.23
N PHE A 329 8.47 9.38 -36.98
CA PHE A 329 8.29 9.24 -38.43
C PHE A 329 7.56 7.92 -38.72
N ALA A 330 6.53 7.96 -39.55
CA ALA A 330 5.85 6.77 -40.06
C ALA A 330 6.63 6.17 -41.25
N LYS A 331 6.46 4.86 -41.41
CA LYS A 331 7.19 4.04 -42.38
C LYS A 331 7.26 4.57 -43.83
N ASP A 332 6.18 5.16 -44.31
CA ASP A 332 5.98 5.43 -45.72
C ASP A 332 6.11 6.93 -46.11
N GLU A 333 6.38 7.81 -45.15
CA GLU A 333 6.35 9.26 -45.34
C GLU A 333 7.73 9.90 -45.53
N GLY A 334 8.81 9.11 -45.49
CA GLY A 334 10.19 9.68 -45.50
C GLY A 334 10.46 10.40 -44.17
N GLY A 335 11.29 11.42 -44.21
CA GLY A 335 11.45 12.34 -43.08
C GLY A 335 12.56 12.03 -42.10
N MET A 336 13.18 10.85 -42.19
CA MET A 336 14.37 10.49 -41.40
C MET A 336 15.66 10.83 -42.15
N ASP A 337 15.56 11.63 -43.23
CA ASP A 337 16.72 12.12 -43.95
C ASP A 337 17.38 13.32 -43.22
N GLU A 338 18.66 13.51 -43.48
CA GLU A 338 19.46 14.54 -42.83
C GLU A 338 18.91 15.97 -43.10
N ALA A 339 18.26 16.17 -44.24
CA ALA A 339 17.68 17.45 -44.60
C ALA A 339 16.49 17.80 -43.71
N ASN A 340 15.59 16.84 -43.47
CA ASN A 340 14.42 17.02 -42.58
C ASN A 340 14.83 17.18 -41.12
N ILE A 341 15.83 16.41 -40.65
CA ILE A 341 16.42 16.56 -39.32
C ILE A 341 17.07 17.93 -39.13
N ALA A 342 17.76 18.45 -40.16
CA ALA A 342 18.37 19.77 -40.11
C ALA A 342 17.32 20.90 -40.01
N ILE A 343 16.18 20.76 -40.67
CA ILE A 343 15.06 21.70 -40.55
C ILE A 343 14.53 21.68 -39.11
N ALA A 344 14.26 20.48 -38.55
CA ALA A 344 13.77 20.33 -37.20
C ALA A 344 14.74 20.91 -36.16
N ARG A 345 16.04 20.62 -36.31
CA ARG A 345 17.09 21.17 -35.44
C ARG A 345 17.12 22.69 -35.51
N GLY A 346 17.03 23.27 -36.71
CA GLY A 346 16.98 24.72 -36.90
C GLY A 346 15.80 25.36 -36.18
N MET A 347 14.61 24.78 -36.30
CA MET A 347 13.40 25.24 -35.60
C MET A 347 13.56 25.20 -34.06
N ILE A 348 14.15 24.15 -33.51
CA ILE A 348 14.41 24.04 -32.07
C ILE A 348 15.43 25.12 -31.65
N GLU A 349 16.53 25.27 -32.36
CA GLU A 349 17.56 26.26 -32.04
C GLU A 349 17.04 27.69 -32.14
N ASP A 350 16.12 27.99 -33.07
CA ASP A 350 15.50 29.31 -33.20
C ASP A 350 14.60 29.62 -32.00
N VAL A 351 13.79 28.67 -31.53
CA VAL A 351 12.97 28.84 -30.31
C VAL A 351 13.88 28.97 -29.06
N ILE A 352 14.95 28.17 -28.96
CA ILE A 352 15.94 28.30 -27.87
C ILE A 352 16.51 29.72 -27.81
N LYS A 353 16.88 30.30 -28.98
CA LYS A 353 17.39 31.68 -29.07
C LYS A 353 16.33 32.71 -28.73
N GLN A 354 15.09 32.50 -29.21
CA GLN A 354 13.96 33.41 -28.97
C GLN A 354 13.65 33.48 -27.46
N ASP A 355 13.63 32.35 -26.78
CA ASP A 355 13.32 32.29 -25.36
C ASP A 355 14.53 32.56 -24.45
N GLY A 356 15.72 32.69 -25.04
CA GLY A 356 16.95 33.02 -24.32
C GLY A 356 17.42 31.94 -23.34
N LEU A 357 17.20 30.66 -23.70
CA LEU A 357 17.57 29.55 -22.85
C LEU A 357 19.09 29.32 -22.82
N ASP A 358 19.62 29.05 -21.64
CA ASP A 358 21.00 28.59 -21.45
C ASP A 358 21.08 27.07 -21.68
N VAL A 359 21.67 26.66 -22.79
CA VAL A 359 21.74 25.28 -23.25
C VAL A 359 23.04 24.61 -22.80
N GLN A 360 22.93 23.48 -22.14
CA GLN A 360 24.04 22.66 -21.66
C GLN A 360 23.84 21.21 -22.07
N GLY A 361 24.93 20.51 -22.39
CA GLY A 361 24.89 19.05 -22.59
C GLY A 361 23.95 18.59 -23.70
N GLN A 362 23.78 19.37 -24.76
CA GLN A 362 22.88 19.00 -25.86
C GLN A 362 23.35 17.78 -26.64
N PHE A 363 22.42 16.94 -27.01
CA PHE A 363 22.63 15.80 -27.89
C PHE A 363 21.39 15.49 -28.71
N ASP A 364 21.60 14.83 -29.85
CA ASP A 364 20.51 14.28 -30.65
C ASP A 364 20.81 12.83 -31.01
N ILE A 365 19.75 12.01 -31.12
CA ILE A 365 19.88 10.58 -31.39
C ILE A 365 18.68 10.05 -32.17
N ARG A 366 18.97 9.21 -33.14
CA ARG A 366 17.95 8.40 -33.85
C ARG A 366 17.71 7.11 -33.10
N SER A 367 16.47 6.67 -33.04
CA SER A 367 16.10 5.40 -32.43
C SER A 367 14.94 4.73 -33.16
N ALA A 368 14.86 3.43 -33.06
CA ALA A 368 13.70 2.67 -33.50
C ALA A 368 13.25 1.75 -32.37
N TRP A 369 12.00 1.85 -31.97
CA TRP A 369 11.44 1.11 -30.87
C TRP A 369 10.46 0.03 -31.31
N PHE A 370 10.59 -1.15 -30.71
CA PHE A 370 9.80 -2.34 -31.01
C PHE A 370 9.43 -3.10 -29.75
N SER A 371 8.16 -3.38 -29.56
CA SER A 371 7.71 -4.35 -28.54
C SER A 371 7.71 -5.76 -29.11
N GLY A 372 8.17 -6.72 -28.32
CA GLY A 372 8.24 -8.12 -28.75
C GLY A 372 8.50 -9.10 -27.61
N LEU A 373 8.79 -10.33 -28.01
CA LEU A 373 9.12 -11.42 -27.11
C LEU A 373 10.58 -11.83 -27.32
N LEU A 374 11.33 -11.95 -26.23
CA LEU A 374 12.68 -12.51 -26.23
C LEU A 374 12.64 -13.97 -25.80
N THR A 375 12.98 -14.87 -26.71
CA THR A 375 13.06 -16.31 -26.43
C THR A 375 14.50 -16.79 -26.65
N GLY A 376 15.24 -17.02 -25.56
CA GLY A 376 16.67 -17.30 -25.63
C GLY A 376 17.44 -16.09 -26.17
N ASN A 377 18.03 -16.24 -27.37
CA ASN A 377 18.72 -15.16 -28.09
C ASN A 377 17.88 -14.55 -29.23
N SER A 378 16.65 -15.03 -29.46
CA SER A 378 15.80 -14.57 -30.58
C SER A 378 14.76 -13.58 -30.10
N PHE A 379 14.80 -12.36 -30.67
CA PHE A 379 13.75 -11.36 -30.55
C PHE A 379 12.76 -11.50 -31.69
N SER A 380 11.46 -11.59 -31.36
CA SER A 380 10.37 -11.61 -32.30
C SER A 380 9.31 -10.58 -31.93
N ARG A 381 8.78 -9.84 -32.92
CA ARG A 381 7.67 -8.90 -32.69
C ARG A 381 6.40 -9.71 -32.35
N ALA A 382 5.77 -9.37 -31.23
CA ALA A 382 4.55 -10.04 -30.80
C ALA A 382 3.35 -9.61 -31.67
N GLU A 383 2.55 -10.58 -32.14
CA GLU A 383 1.26 -10.32 -32.79
C GLU A 383 0.12 -10.15 -31.77
N GLU A 384 0.14 -10.95 -30.71
CA GLU A 384 -0.74 -10.85 -29.54
C GLU A 384 0.03 -11.35 -28.31
N SER A 385 0.14 -10.53 -27.27
CA SER A 385 0.73 -10.95 -26.00
C SER A 385 -0.38 -11.47 -25.08
N THR A 386 -0.25 -12.73 -24.63
CA THR A 386 -1.08 -13.28 -23.56
C THR A 386 -0.47 -12.95 -22.19
N LEU A 387 -1.28 -12.99 -21.13
CA LEU A 387 -0.82 -12.77 -19.74
C LEU A 387 0.36 -13.66 -19.29
N MET A 388 0.59 -14.80 -19.98
CA MET A 388 1.70 -15.71 -19.71
C MET A 388 3.03 -15.26 -20.34
N ASP A 389 3.00 -14.35 -21.31
CA ASP A 389 4.18 -13.91 -22.05
C ASP A 389 4.90 -12.70 -21.40
N TYR A 390 4.36 -12.14 -20.31
CA TYR A 390 4.95 -10.98 -19.66
C TYR A 390 6.40 -11.19 -19.19
N GLU A 391 6.80 -12.42 -18.85
CA GLU A 391 8.20 -12.70 -18.48
C GLU A 391 9.16 -12.63 -19.67
N ARG A 392 8.66 -12.79 -20.89
CA ARG A 392 9.43 -12.75 -22.15
C ARG A 392 9.23 -11.44 -22.89
N ALA A 393 8.25 -10.63 -22.49
CA ALA A 393 7.97 -9.34 -23.11
C ALA A 393 9.15 -8.39 -22.88
N VAL A 394 9.71 -7.87 -23.94
CA VAL A 394 10.78 -6.89 -23.93
C VAL A 394 10.53 -5.82 -24.99
N ASP A 395 10.96 -4.63 -24.70
CA ASP A 395 11.05 -3.56 -25.68
C ASP A 395 12.47 -3.50 -26.19
N LEU A 396 12.63 -3.57 -27.51
CA LEU A 396 13.92 -3.45 -28.19
C LEU A 396 14.02 -2.06 -28.79
N THR A 397 15.02 -1.29 -28.35
CA THR A 397 15.37 0.00 -28.93
C THR A 397 16.67 -0.13 -29.69
N VAL A 398 16.61 0.04 -31.00
CA VAL A 398 17.79 0.02 -31.88
C VAL A 398 18.36 1.43 -32.00
N LEU A 399 19.68 1.55 -31.86
CA LEU A 399 20.41 2.82 -31.92
C LEU A 399 21.58 2.72 -32.92
N PRO A 400 21.84 3.76 -33.73
CA PRO A 400 23.04 3.82 -34.55
C PRO A 400 24.27 4.08 -33.69
N LEU A 401 25.37 3.37 -33.96
CA LEU A 401 26.64 3.54 -33.26
C LEU A 401 27.20 4.97 -33.33
N GLU A 402 27.01 5.64 -34.45
CA GLU A 402 27.51 7.00 -34.64
C GLU A 402 26.83 8.01 -33.71
N ASP A 403 25.50 7.90 -33.53
CA ASP A 403 24.74 8.76 -32.63
C ASP A 403 25.08 8.46 -31.16
N TYR A 404 25.21 7.19 -30.80
CA TYR A 404 25.66 6.79 -29.48
C TYR A 404 27.05 7.35 -29.15
N THR A 405 28.00 7.24 -30.09
CA THR A 405 29.37 7.75 -29.94
C THR A 405 29.37 9.28 -29.80
N ARG A 406 28.53 9.98 -30.58
CA ARG A 406 28.38 11.42 -30.48
C ARG A 406 27.81 11.87 -29.16
N MET A 407 26.80 11.16 -28.67
CA MET A 407 26.13 11.44 -27.39
C MET A 407 27.02 11.21 -26.18
N THR A 408 27.73 10.07 -26.13
CA THR A 408 28.50 9.67 -24.95
C THR A 408 29.96 10.13 -24.99
N GLY A 409 30.49 10.46 -26.16
CA GLY A 409 31.93 10.74 -26.39
C GLY A 409 32.79 9.49 -26.33
N GLU A 410 32.22 8.28 -26.12
CA GLU A 410 32.95 7.02 -26.09
C GLU A 410 33.30 6.57 -27.50
N ARG A 411 34.57 6.26 -27.76
CA ARG A 411 35.04 5.74 -29.08
C ARG A 411 34.83 4.23 -29.14
N LEU A 412 33.61 3.83 -29.51
CA LEU A 412 33.29 2.43 -29.75
C LEU A 412 33.45 2.09 -31.24
N THR A 413 33.85 0.87 -31.53
CA THR A 413 33.98 0.34 -32.89
C THR A 413 33.22 -0.98 -33.00
N LEU A 414 32.47 -1.16 -34.07
CA LEU A 414 31.75 -2.37 -34.41
C LEU A 414 32.08 -2.76 -35.86
N GLU A 415 32.27 -4.07 -36.08
CA GLU A 415 32.30 -4.65 -37.42
C GLU A 415 30.89 -5.03 -37.87
N PRO A 416 30.66 -5.21 -39.18
CA PRO A 416 29.35 -5.69 -39.66
C PRO A 416 29.00 -7.03 -38.98
N GLY A 417 27.79 -7.10 -38.37
CA GLY A 417 27.34 -8.28 -37.60
C GLY A 417 27.73 -8.28 -36.12
N GLU A 418 28.43 -7.26 -35.63
CA GLU A 418 28.63 -7.03 -34.17
C GLU A 418 27.62 -6.00 -33.62
N ALA A 419 27.34 -6.10 -32.32
CA ALA A 419 26.52 -5.09 -31.60
C ALA A 419 27.01 -4.94 -30.16
N TYR A 420 26.74 -3.76 -29.57
CA TYR A 420 26.73 -3.58 -28.11
C TYR A 420 25.30 -3.65 -27.58
N LEU A 421 25.18 -4.21 -26.37
CA LEU A 421 23.91 -4.27 -25.66
C LEU A 421 23.97 -3.42 -24.39
N CYS A 422 22.85 -2.73 -24.08
CA CYS A 422 22.62 -2.16 -22.78
C CYS A 422 21.27 -2.69 -22.26
N CYS A 423 21.29 -3.37 -21.11
CA CYS A 423 20.11 -3.97 -20.50
C CYS A 423 19.96 -3.50 -19.04
N PRO A 424 19.37 -2.32 -18.79
CA PRO A 424 19.35 -1.70 -17.44
C PRO A 424 18.65 -2.53 -16.38
N ARG A 425 17.65 -3.35 -16.77
CA ARG A 425 16.77 -4.07 -15.84
C ARG A 425 16.86 -5.60 -15.91
N MET A 426 17.64 -6.14 -16.83
CA MET A 426 17.81 -7.59 -16.98
C MET A 426 19.26 -7.96 -17.24
N ALA A 427 19.66 -9.15 -16.83
CA ALA A 427 20.95 -9.71 -17.25
C ALA A 427 20.77 -10.50 -18.56
N TYR A 428 21.45 -10.07 -19.61
CA TYR A 428 21.51 -10.81 -20.86
C TYR A 428 22.79 -11.66 -20.89
N THR A 429 22.64 -12.96 -21.03
CA THR A 429 23.78 -13.94 -20.90
C THR A 429 24.13 -14.64 -22.18
N GLN A 430 23.39 -14.41 -23.27
CA GLN A 430 23.67 -15.04 -24.55
C GLN A 430 24.81 -14.31 -25.29
N PRO A 431 25.61 -14.99 -26.08
CA PRO A 431 26.71 -14.37 -26.82
C PRO A 431 26.28 -13.59 -28.04
N ASP A 432 25.07 -13.83 -28.52
CA ASP A 432 24.48 -13.22 -29.72
C ASP A 432 23.00 -12.84 -29.51
N ILE A 433 22.48 -11.96 -30.36
CA ILE A 433 21.06 -11.64 -30.45
C ILE A 433 20.60 -11.77 -31.90
N ARG A 434 19.50 -12.46 -32.11
CA ARG A 434 18.89 -12.66 -33.41
C ARG A 434 17.65 -11.78 -33.57
N ILE A 435 17.62 -11.04 -34.69
CA ILE A 435 16.53 -10.14 -35.05
C ILE A 435 16.11 -10.46 -36.49
N GLY A 436 15.01 -11.20 -36.65
CA GLY A 436 14.59 -11.70 -37.96
C GLY A 436 15.67 -12.60 -38.56
N GLU A 437 16.18 -12.22 -39.73
CA GLU A 437 17.25 -12.95 -40.42
C GLU A 437 18.65 -12.51 -39.98
N LEU A 438 18.78 -11.37 -39.30
CA LEU A 438 20.06 -10.86 -38.82
C LEU A 438 20.43 -11.45 -37.46
N THR A 439 21.71 -11.76 -37.31
CA THR A 439 22.29 -12.19 -36.05
C THR A 439 23.47 -11.29 -35.73
N TYR A 440 23.43 -10.67 -34.56
CA TYR A 440 24.50 -9.81 -34.06
C TYR A 440 25.27 -10.51 -32.95
N GLN A 441 26.58 -10.60 -33.08
CA GLN A 441 27.48 -11.04 -32.00
C GLN A 441 27.63 -9.91 -30.99
N ILE A 442 27.43 -10.22 -29.71
CA ILE A 442 27.50 -9.22 -28.64
C ILE A 442 28.98 -8.99 -28.29
N LYS A 443 29.55 -7.88 -28.75
CA LYS A 443 30.91 -7.48 -28.44
C LYS A 443 31.12 -7.08 -26.99
N GLY A 444 30.08 -6.54 -26.36
CA GLY A 444 30.09 -6.16 -24.95
C GLY A 444 28.75 -5.64 -24.47
N GLN A 445 28.61 -5.60 -23.12
CA GLN A 445 27.46 -4.95 -22.50
C GLN A 445 27.89 -3.61 -21.91
N LEU A 446 27.12 -2.58 -22.24
CA LEU A 446 27.37 -1.22 -21.79
C LEU A 446 26.59 -0.97 -20.50
N PRO A 447 27.09 -0.15 -19.57
CA PRO A 447 26.32 0.32 -18.44
C PRO A 447 25.14 1.15 -18.93
N SER A 448 24.11 1.33 -18.08
CA SER A 448 22.99 2.21 -18.45
C SER A 448 23.52 3.62 -18.72
N PHE A 449 23.13 4.18 -19.86
CA PHE A 449 23.47 5.55 -20.21
C PHE A 449 22.25 6.46 -19.99
N GLY A 450 22.50 7.67 -19.46
CA GLY A 450 21.46 8.60 -19.04
C GLY A 450 20.75 9.39 -20.17
N GLY A 451 20.56 8.78 -21.35
CA GLY A 451 19.98 9.50 -22.50
C GLY A 451 18.48 9.29 -22.73
N PHE A 452 17.93 8.17 -22.24
CA PHE A 452 16.55 7.78 -22.51
C PHE A 452 15.74 7.59 -21.23
N GLY A 453 15.06 8.64 -20.79
CA GLY A 453 14.15 8.59 -19.64
C GLY A 453 12.84 7.85 -19.92
N ALA A 454 12.44 7.74 -21.18
CA ALA A 454 11.22 7.03 -21.57
C ALA A 454 11.22 5.56 -21.15
N ASP A 455 12.38 4.92 -21.09
CA ASP A 455 12.49 3.52 -20.65
C ASP A 455 12.17 3.28 -19.21
N SER A 456 12.42 4.25 -18.35
CA SER A 456 12.06 4.12 -16.95
C SER A 456 10.55 4.14 -16.76
N ALA A 457 9.80 4.77 -17.67
CA ALA A 457 8.35 4.79 -17.72
C ALA A 457 7.77 3.53 -18.36
N ASN A 458 8.57 2.78 -19.14
CA ASN A 458 8.12 1.55 -19.74
C ASN A 458 7.93 0.46 -18.67
N ILE A 459 6.77 -0.16 -18.71
CA ILE A 459 6.40 -1.25 -17.80
C ILE A 459 7.20 -2.52 -18.14
N THR A 460 7.54 -2.68 -19.43
CA THR A 460 8.37 -3.76 -19.98
C THR A 460 9.87 -3.48 -19.82
N THR A 461 10.65 -4.54 -19.83
CA THR A 461 12.13 -4.42 -19.80
C THR A 461 12.64 -3.99 -21.17
N THR A 462 13.44 -2.93 -21.24
CA THR A 462 14.06 -2.47 -22.48
C THR A 462 15.46 -3.05 -22.68
N ILE A 463 15.74 -3.41 -23.92
CA ILE A 463 17.05 -3.77 -24.43
C ILE A 463 17.45 -2.71 -25.46
N TYR A 464 18.55 -2.01 -25.23
CA TYR A 464 19.17 -1.15 -26.23
C TYR A 464 20.17 -1.95 -27.04
N LEU A 465 19.98 -1.94 -28.34
CA LEU A 465 20.89 -2.58 -29.29
C LEU A 465 21.58 -1.51 -30.12
N ILE A 466 22.87 -1.35 -29.90
CA ILE A 466 23.69 -0.39 -30.64
C ILE A 466 24.32 -1.13 -31.81
N VAL A 467 24.03 -0.70 -33.03
CA VAL A 467 24.42 -1.37 -34.27
C VAL A 467 25.22 -0.45 -35.21
N PRO A 468 26.09 -1.00 -36.06
CA PRO A 468 26.81 -0.21 -37.06
C PRO A 468 25.91 0.22 -38.25
N ASP A 469 24.91 -0.63 -38.61
CA ASP A 469 23.97 -0.35 -39.69
C ASP A 469 22.53 -0.35 -39.10
N PHE A 470 22.07 0.86 -38.83
CA PHE A 470 20.76 1.12 -38.25
C PHE A 470 19.61 0.72 -39.20
N ASP A 471 19.74 1.08 -40.49
CA ASP A 471 18.69 0.84 -41.47
C ASP A 471 18.46 -0.63 -41.75
N ALA A 472 19.56 -1.42 -41.83
CA ALA A 472 19.48 -2.87 -41.97
C ALA A 472 18.76 -3.52 -40.80
N ALA A 473 19.07 -3.14 -39.55
CA ALA A 473 18.42 -3.66 -38.35
C ALA A 473 16.93 -3.29 -38.29
N VAL A 474 16.58 -2.04 -38.59
CA VAL A 474 15.20 -1.57 -38.64
C VAL A 474 14.40 -2.30 -39.72
N ASN A 475 14.97 -2.50 -40.91
CA ASN A 475 14.31 -3.24 -41.98
C ASN A 475 14.10 -4.72 -41.65
N ALA A 476 15.02 -5.38 -41.00
CA ALA A 476 14.86 -6.76 -40.52
C ALA A 476 13.68 -6.89 -39.53
N LEU A 477 13.47 -5.90 -38.67
CA LEU A 477 12.36 -5.85 -37.73
C LEU A 477 11.02 -5.50 -38.42
N ARG A 478 11.06 -4.68 -39.46
CA ARG A 478 9.88 -4.33 -40.28
C ARG A 478 9.26 -5.55 -40.96
N THR A 479 10.08 -6.45 -41.45
CA THR A 479 9.63 -7.64 -42.20
C THR A 479 8.96 -8.69 -41.32
N GLN A 480 9.20 -8.70 -40.02
CA GLN A 480 8.63 -9.68 -39.08
C GLN A 480 7.12 -9.49 -38.84
N ASN A 481 6.64 -8.25 -38.84
CA ASN A 481 5.23 -7.97 -38.58
C ASN A 481 4.79 -6.71 -39.34
N THR A 482 3.86 -6.88 -40.27
CA THR A 482 3.33 -5.77 -41.11
C THR A 482 2.07 -5.13 -40.55
N ARG A 483 1.48 -5.71 -39.50
CA ARG A 483 0.22 -5.22 -38.91
C ARG A 483 0.40 -3.91 -38.13
N TYR A 484 1.52 -3.78 -37.43
CA TYR A 484 1.83 -2.56 -36.68
C TYR A 484 2.92 -1.75 -37.38
N PRO A 485 2.72 -0.44 -37.54
CA PRO A 485 3.74 0.40 -38.16
C PRO A 485 5.02 0.42 -37.32
N VAL A 486 6.14 0.53 -37.98
CA VAL A 486 7.42 0.80 -37.30
C VAL A 486 7.52 2.29 -37.09
N VAL A 487 7.73 2.67 -35.85
CA VAL A 487 7.99 4.06 -35.47
C VAL A 487 9.49 4.22 -35.30
N VAL A 488 10.04 5.10 -36.09
CA VAL A 488 11.43 5.55 -35.95
C VAL A 488 11.37 6.97 -35.43
N SER A 489 12.20 7.30 -34.45
CA SER A 489 12.21 8.62 -33.84
C SER A 489 13.58 9.27 -33.90
N TRP A 490 13.58 10.58 -33.94
CA TRP A 490 14.72 11.43 -33.70
C TRP A 490 14.40 12.28 -32.47
N GLN A 491 15.31 12.28 -31.51
CA GLN A 491 15.16 13.01 -30.25
C GLN A 491 16.31 14.03 -30.12
N TYR A 492 15.97 15.26 -29.79
CA TYR A 492 16.90 16.34 -29.44
C TYR A 492 16.69 16.69 -27.97
N SER A 493 17.73 16.59 -27.16
CA SER A 493 17.65 16.74 -25.70
C SER A 493 18.78 17.65 -25.21
N PHE A 494 18.50 18.42 -24.16
CA PHE A 494 19.48 19.30 -23.53
C PHE A 494 19.09 19.64 -22.08
N ASP A 495 20.10 20.00 -21.30
CA ASP A 495 19.88 20.62 -19.98
C ASP A 495 19.82 22.12 -20.09
N SER A 496 19.06 22.77 -19.23
CA SER A 496 18.91 24.22 -19.22
C SER A 496 19.23 24.79 -17.83
N GLY A 497 20.16 25.74 -17.77
CA GLY A 497 20.42 26.53 -16.57
C GLY A 497 19.33 27.57 -16.27
N SER A 498 18.27 27.63 -17.11
CA SER A 498 17.20 28.62 -17.02
C SER A 498 16.14 28.25 -15.98
N PRO A 499 15.42 29.23 -15.38
CA PRO A 499 14.32 28.97 -14.45
C PRO A 499 13.18 28.12 -15.04
N ASP A 500 12.41 27.48 -14.19
CA ASP A 500 11.30 26.58 -14.55
C ASP A 500 10.27 27.29 -15.48
N GLU A 501 9.97 28.58 -15.24
CA GLU A 501 9.06 29.35 -16.09
C GLU A 501 9.55 29.47 -17.54
N ALA A 502 10.86 29.63 -17.77
CA ALA A 502 11.44 29.69 -19.07
C ALA A 502 11.39 28.35 -19.81
N GLN A 503 11.61 27.24 -19.10
CA GLN A 503 11.46 25.91 -19.65
C GLN A 503 10.00 25.58 -20.04
N ILE A 504 9.03 26.04 -19.26
CA ILE A 504 7.60 25.91 -19.58
C ILE A 504 7.22 26.80 -20.76
N ALA A 505 7.80 28.01 -20.89
CA ALA A 505 7.59 28.88 -22.05
C ALA A 505 8.10 28.21 -23.32
N PHE A 506 9.31 27.65 -23.30
CA PHE A 506 9.88 26.90 -24.42
C PHE A 506 8.97 25.75 -24.88
N LEU A 507 8.45 24.94 -23.91
CA LEU A 507 7.53 23.85 -24.24
C LEU A 507 6.32 24.35 -25.01
N ARG A 508 5.68 25.44 -24.55
CA ARG A 508 4.51 26.03 -25.19
C ARG A 508 4.85 26.58 -26.59
N ASP A 509 5.94 27.34 -26.72
CA ASP A 509 6.32 28.00 -27.94
C ASP A 509 6.84 27.00 -28.98
N MET A 510 7.51 25.92 -28.54
CA MET A 510 7.90 24.83 -29.42
C MET A 510 6.69 24.03 -29.95
N MET A 511 5.68 23.75 -29.08
CA MET A 511 4.43 23.14 -29.52
C MET A 511 3.68 24.02 -30.54
N GLY A 512 3.66 25.34 -30.34
CA GLY A 512 3.13 26.33 -31.30
C GLY A 512 3.87 26.28 -32.61
N THR A 513 5.19 26.31 -32.59
CA THR A 513 6.06 26.27 -33.77
C THR A 513 5.81 25.02 -34.62
N PHE A 514 5.69 23.84 -34.00
CA PHE A 514 5.36 22.62 -34.76
C PHE A 514 3.93 22.63 -35.30
N ALA A 515 2.96 23.20 -34.57
CA ALA A 515 1.59 23.30 -35.04
C ALA A 515 1.47 24.22 -36.27
N ASP A 516 2.22 25.34 -36.31
CA ASP A 516 2.13 26.36 -37.34
C ASP A 516 2.95 26.02 -38.59
N ASN A 517 4.06 25.27 -38.47
CA ASN A 517 5.02 25.01 -39.56
C ASN A 517 4.93 23.62 -40.16
N ARG A 518 3.74 23.05 -40.26
CA ARG A 518 3.54 21.71 -40.84
C ARG A 518 3.99 21.51 -42.27
N GLU A 519 4.01 22.55 -43.07
CA GLU A 519 4.31 22.46 -44.51
C GLU A 519 5.79 22.27 -44.86
N GLY A 520 6.70 22.55 -43.92
CA GLY A 520 8.15 22.43 -44.13
C GLY A 520 8.81 21.18 -43.55
N LEU A 521 8.18 20.54 -42.61
CA LEU A 521 8.73 19.42 -41.84
C LEU A 521 7.82 18.18 -41.92
N VAL A 522 8.40 17.04 -42.31
CA VAL A 522 7.68 15.77 -42.43
C VAL A 522 7.83 15.00 -41.13
N TYR A 523 6.73 14.72 -40.43
CA TYR A 523 6.67 13.88 -39.23
C TYR A 523 5.27 13.30 -39.03
N ALA A 524 5.16 12.15 -38.34
CA ALA A 524 3.87 11.54 -37.97
C ALA A 524 3.30 12.12 -36.67
N SER A 525 4.16 12.32 -35.68
CA SER A 525 3.82 12.94 -34.41
C SER A 525 5.07 13.54 -33.75
N TYR A 526 4.84 14.47 -32.82
CA TYR A 526 5.91 15.03 -32.00
C TYR A 526 5.56 14.98 -30.54
N THR A 527 6.57 14.98 -29.67
CA THR A 527 6.45 15.08 -28.23
C THR A 527 7.48 16.11 -27.75
N VAL A 528 7.03 17.09 -26.98
CA VAL A 528 7.91 18.03 -26.29
C VAL A 528 7.74 17.81 -24.80
N GLU A 529 8.82 17.54 -24.09
CA GLU A 529 8.82 17.28 -22.65
C GLU A 529 9.71 18.28 -21.92
N SER A 530 9.24 18.75 -20.77
CA SER A 530 10.00 19.59 -19.84
C SER A 530 9.93 18.99 -18.45
N ILE A 531 11.06 18.88 -17.78
CA ILE A 531 11.10 18.42 -16.39
C ILE A 531 10.33 19.38 -15.47
N ALA A 532 10.41 20.69 -15.74
CA ALA A 532 9.72 21.71 -14.98
C ALA A 532 8.20 21.54 -15.04
N SER A 533 7.64 21.30 -16.26
CA SER A 533 6.20 21.08 -16.44
C SER A 533 5.72 19.80 -15.77
N ASN A 534 6.51 18.73 -15.78
CA ASN A 534 6.10 17.43 -15.23
C ASN A 534 6.38 17.29 -13.72
N ARG A 535 7.20 18.17 -13.13
CA ARG A 535 7.52 18.19 -11.69
C ARG A 535 6.26 18.32 -10.85
N GLU A 536 5.33 19.15 -11.27
CA GLU A 536 4.07 19.38 -10.57
C GLU A 536 3.24 18.09 -10.46
N ASP A 537 3.15 17.31 -11.53
CA ASP A 537 2.40 16.04 -11.54
C ASP A 537 3.03 14.98 -10.62
N PHE A 538 4.37 14.92 -10.57
CA PHE A 538 5.08 14.02 -9.66
C PHE A 538 4.87 14.43 -8.20
N VAL A 539 5.00 15.71 -7.88
CA VAL A 539 4.76 16.24 -6.52
C VAL A 539 3.32 15.96 -6.10
N GLY A 540 2.35 16.25 -6.97
CA GLY A 540 0.94 16.00 -6.70
C GLY A 540 0.61 14.53 -6.48
N THR A 541 1.08 13.66 -7.36
CA THR A 541 0.83 12.22 -7.29
C THR A 541 1.49 11.59 -6.05
N TYR A 542 2.80 11.81 -5.86
CA TYR A 542 3.54 11.19 -4.74
C TYR A 542 3.16 11.79 -3.39
N GLY A 543 2.90 13.11 -3.36
CA GLY A 543 2.40 13.79 -2.17
C GLY A 543 1.03 13.30 -1.75
N SER A 544 0.11 13.08 -2.70
CA SER A 544 -1.23 12.55 -2.42
C SER A 544 -1.18 11.11 -1.92
N LEU A 545 -0.33 10.25 -2.48
CA LEU A 545 -0.12 8.88 -2.01
C LEU A 545 0.47 8.87 -0.58
N PHE A 546 1.44 9.74 -0.30
CA PHE A 546 2.04 9.87 1.02
C PHE A 546 1.03 10.38 2.06
N PHE A 547 0.26 11.41 1.72
CA PHE A 547 -0.81 11.94 2.56
C PHE A 547 -1.87 10.86 2.87
N LEU A 548 -2.33 10.14 1.85
CA LEU A 548 -3.29 9.06 2.01
C LEU A 548 -2.75 7.96 2.93
N ALA A 549 -1.48 7.60 2.78
CA ALA A 549 -0.82 6.61 3.63
C ALA A 549 -0.76 7.06 5.09
N ILE A 550 -0.51 8.34 5.37
CA ILE A 550 -0.56 8.89 6.73
C ILE A 550 -1.97 8.72 7.32
N LEU A 551 -3.01 9.12 6.59
CA LEU A 551 -4.40 9.03 7.07
C LEU A 551 -4.82 7.60 7.36
N LEU A 552 -4.59 6.69 6.41
CA LEU A 552 -4.92 5.27 6.59
C LEU A 552 -4.11 4.64 7.73
N SER A 553 -2.84 5.02 7.88
CA SER A 553 -1.99 4.53 8.98
C SER A 553 -2.50 4.95 10.35
N ILE A 554 -2.97 6.18 10.51
CA ILE A 554 -3.60 6.65 11.76
C ILE A 554 -4.80 5.75 12.10
N VAL A 555 -5.64 5.45 11.13
CA VAL A 555 -6.83 4.61 11.31
C VAL A 555 -6.44 3.16 11.66
N PHE A 556 -5.49 2.58 10.93
CA PHE A 556 -5.04 1.20 11.17
C PHE A 556 -4.33 1.06 12.52
N LEU A 557 -3.54 2.07 12.92
CA LEU A 557 -2.94 2.11 14.24
C LEU A 557 -3.99 2.19 15.34
N ALA A 558 -4.98 3.08 15.21
CA ALA A 558 -6.08 3.18 16.17
C ALA A 558 -6.86 1.86 16.27
N ALA A 559 -7.12 1.20 15.15
CA ALA A 559 -7.75 -0.11 15.09
C ALA A 559 -6.92 -1.19 15.80
N ALA A 560 -5.62 -1.26 15.56
CA ALA A 560 -4.72 -2.21 16.22
C ALA A 560 -4.68 -1.99 17.74
N VAL A 561 -4.59 -0.72 18.17
CA VAL A 561 -4.65 -0.35 19.60
C VAL A 561 -5.95 -0.79 20.23
N LEU A 562 -7.08 -0.59 19.55
CA LEU A 562 -8.39 -0.98 20.07
C LEU A 562 -8.54 -2.50 20.18
N ILE A 563 -8.07 -3.26 19.17
CA ILE A 563 -8.06 -4.72 19.23
C ILE A 563 -7.23 -5.18 20.43
N LEU A 564 -6.06 -4.61 20.65
CA LEU A 564 -5.21 -4.88 21.80
C LEU A 564 -5.90 -4.56 23.11
N TYR A 565 -6.53 -3.38 23.21
CA TYR A 565 -7.23 -2.92 24.40
C TYR A 565 -8.38 -3.86 24.79
N TYR A 566 -9.29 -4.18 23.86
CA TYR A 566 -10.40 -5.09 24.11
C TYR A 566 -9.94 -6.48 24.54
N LYS A 567 -8.91 -6.97 23.88
CA LYS A 567 -8.30 -8.23 24.21
C LYS A 567 -7.77 -8.23 25.65
N GLN A 568 -7.02 -7.18 26.02
CA GLN A 568 -6.44 -7.06 27.36
C GLN A 568 -7.49 -6.97 28.45
N ILE A 569 -8.53 -6.15 28.27
CA ILE A 569 -9.63 -6.06 29.23
C ILE A 569 -10.33 -7.40 29.37
N SER A 570 -10.61 -8.09 28.26
CA SER A 570 -11.26 -9.40 28.31
C SER A 570 -10.46 -10.42 29.08
N GLU A 571 -9.17 -10.51 28.80
CA GLU A 571 -8.26 -11.42 29.48
C GLU A 571 -8.06 -11.05 30.95
N GLY A 572 -7.97 -9.75 31.26
CA GLY A 572 -7.81 -9.25 32.62
C GLY A 572 -8.92 -9.72 33.58
N TYR A 573 -10.19 -9.58 33.15
CA TYR A 573 -11.33 -10.05 33.97
C TYR A 573 -11.36 -11.58 34.12
N GLU A 574 -11.00 -12.34 33.11
CA GLU A 574 -10.98 -13.80 33.19
C GLU A 574 -9.84 -14.30 34.06
N ASP A 575 -8.72 -13.65 34.06
CA ASP A 575 -7.56 -14.00 34.85
C ASP A 575 -7.66 -13.57 36.32
N GLN A 576 -8.49 -12.57 36.62
CA GLN A 576 -8.69 -12.09 37.99
C GLN A 576 -9.02 -13.25 38.94
N ALA A 577 -10.00 -14.08 38.60
CA ALA A 577 -10.38 -15.22 39.40
C ALA A 577 -9.26 -16.27 39.53
N ARG A 578 -8.50 -16.52 38.48
CA ARG A 578 -7.37 -17.47 38.47
C ARG A 578 -6.22 -16.97 39.34
N PHE A 579 -5.85 -15.73 39.26
CA PHE A 579 -4.78 -15.15 40.08
C PHE A 579 -5.19 -15.03 41.56
N GLU A 580 -6.47 -14.81 41.86
CA GLU A 580 -6.98 -14.84 43.22
C GLU A 580 -6.79 -16.24 43.83
N ILE A 581 -7.10 -17.33 43.10
CA ILE A 581 -6.86 -18.70 43.52
C ILE A 581 -5.35 -18.93 43.74
N MET A 582 -4.49 -18.46 42.79
CA MET A 582 -3.05 -18.63 42.91
C MET A 582 -2.47 -17.88 44.10
N GLN A 583 -3.00 -16.70 44.46
CA GLN A 583 -2.62 -15.98 45.69
C GLN A 583 -2.97 -16.76 46.93
N ARG A 584 -4.16 -17.41 46.98
CA ARG A 584 -4.58 -18.28 48.09
C ARG A 584 -3.67 -19.51 48.26
N VAL A 585 -3.04 -19.98 47.18
CA VAL A 585 -2.08 -21.10 47.16
C VAL A 585 -0.64 -20.63 47.47
N GLY A 586 -0.42 -19.33 47.72
CA GLY A 586 0.87 -18.79 48.17
C GLY A 586 1.72 -18.08 47.12
N MET A 587 1.20 -17.76 45.91
CA MET A 587 1.93 -16.90 45.01
C MET A 587 2.00 -15.43 45.48
N THR A 588 3.21 -14.86 45.43
CA THR A 588 3.40 -13.44 45.78
C THR A 588 2.91 -12.51 44.67
N LYS A 589 2.55 -11.27 45.00
CA LYS A 589 2.19 -10.23 44.01
C LYS A 589 3.31 -10.01 42.97
N THR A 590 4.56 -10.20 43.39
CA THR A 590 5.74 -10.07 42.51
C THR A 590 5.83 -11.20 41.48
N ASP A 591 5.56 -12.45 41.92
CA ASP A 591 5.53 -13.62 41.03
C ASP A 591 4.40 -13.50 39.98
N ILE A 592 3.24 -13.02 40.41
CA ILE A 592 2.09 -12.76 39.55
C ILE A 592 2.48 -11.70 38.51
N ARG A 593 3.08 -10.58 38.90
CA ARG A 593 3.52 -9.52 37.98
C ARG A 593 4.55 -10.00 36.97
N LYS A 594 5.52 -10.82 37.41
CA LYS A 594 6.52 -11.42 36.49
C LYS A 594 5.87 -12.38 35.49
N SER A 595 4.92 -13.24 35.96
CA SER A 595 4.20 -14.16 35.09
C SER A 595 3.34 -13.44 34.06
N ILE A 596 2.62 -12.38 34.47
CA ILE A 596 1.83 -11.53 33.61
C ILE A 596 2.72 -10.86 32.54
N ASN A 597 3.81 -10.21 32.95
CA ASN A 597 4.72 -9.54 32.02
C ASN A 597 5.31 -10.49 30.97
N SER A 598 5.72 -11.70 31.39
CA SER A 598 6.26 -12.70 30.45
C SER A 598 5.23 -13.12 29.40
N GLN A 599 3.98 -13.32 29.82
CA GLN A 599 2.90 -13.68 28.89
C GLN A 599 2.53 -12.54 27.96
N LEU A 600 2.41 -11.32 28.51
CA LEU A 600 2.07 -10.13 27.73
C LEU A 600 3.15 -9.78 26.70
N LEU A 601 4.44 -9.84 27.07
CA LEU A 601 5.55 -9.61 26.15
C LEU A 601 5.44 -10.51 24.92
N LEU A 602 5.24 -11.82 25.12
CA LEU A 602 5.19 -12.73 23.98
C LEU A 602 3.95 -12.47 23.11
N VAL A 603 2.80 -12.24 23.71
CA VAL A 603 1.55 -11.98 23.01
C VAL A 603 1.61 -10.66 22.23
N PHE A 604 2.28 -9.62 22.77
CA PHE A 604 2.40 -8.33 22.10
C PHE A 604 3.48 -8.33 21.01
N PHE A 605 4.67 -8.81 21.31
CA PHE A 605 5.78 -8.66 20.37
C PHE A 605 5.82 -9.71 19.26
N LEU A 606 5.10 -10.84 19.42
CA LEU A 606 4.99 -11.85 18.37
C LEU A 606 4.35 -11.29 17.07
N PRO A 607 3.23 -10.54 17.10
CA PRO A 607 2.69 -9.89 15.90
C PRO A 607 3.65 -8.90 15.26
N LEU A 608 4.37 -8.12 16.06
CA LEU A 608 5.36 -7.15 15.56
C LEU A 608 6.54 -7.85 14.88
N LEU A 609 7.03 -8.94 15.46
CA LEU A 609 8.11 -9.75 14.89
C LEU A 609 7.69 -10.33 13.53
N PHE A 610 6.48 -10.90 13.44
CA PHE A 610 5.94 -11.40 12.18
C PHE A 610 5.69 -10.27 11.18
N ALA A 611 5.24 -9.09 11.61
CA ALA A 611 5.09 -7.94 10.73
C ALA A 611 6.44 -7.48 10.15
N GLY A 612 7.50 -7.48 10.97
CA GLY A 612 8.86 -7.22 10.49
C GLY A 612 9.36 -8.29 9.52
N LEU A 613 9.05 -9.56 9.76
CA LEU A 613 9.36 -10.66 8.86
C LEU A 613 8.63 -10.50 7.52
N HIS A 614 7.32 -10.22 7.55
CA HIS A 614 6.53 -9.95 6.35
C HIS A 614 7.10 -8.76 5.56
N LEU A 615 7.46 -7.67 6.23
CA LEU A 615 8.09 -6.50 5.62
C LEU A 615 9.42 -6.86 4.93
N GLY A 616 10.27 -7.65 5.60
CA GLY A 616 11.55 -8.09 5.03
C GLY A 616 11.39 -8.93 3.76
N PHE A 617 10.46 -9.88 3.74
CA PHE A 617 10.17 -10.67 2.54
C PHE A 617 9.37 -9.92 1.48
N ALA A 618 8.56 -8.93 1.86
CA ALA A 618 7.89 -8.04 0.91
C ALA A 618 8.83 -7.00 0.28
N PHE A 619 9.97 -6.71 0.90
CA PHE A 619 10.90 -5.66 0.48
C PHE A 619 11.34 -5.76 -0.99
N PRO A 620 11.82 -6.92 -1.52
CA PRO A 620 12.19 -7.04 -2.93
C PRO A 620 11.00 -6.81 -3.87
N PHE A 621 9.82 -7.22 -3.43
CA PHE A 621 8.58 -7.06 -4.18
C PHE A 621 8.15 -5.59 -4.25
N VAL A 622 8.17 -4.90 -3.11
CA VAL A 622 7.89 -3.46 -3.02
C VAL A 622 8.86 -2.65 -3.87
N HIS A 623 10.16 -2.98 -3.83
CA HIS A 623 11.16 -2.32 -4.67
C HIS A 623 10.79 -2.39 -6.16
N LYS A 624 10.32 -3.53 -6.65
CA LYS A 624 9.88 -3.69 -8.04
C LYS A 624 8.62 -2.91 -8.38
N LEU A 625 7.67 -2.81 -7.43
CA LEU A 625 6.52 -1.95 -7.61
C LEU A 625 6.91 -0.47 -7.66
N LEU A 626 7.89 -0.05 -6.85
CA LEU A 626 8.39 1.33 -6.88
C LEU A 626 9.11 1.68 -8.18
N MET A 627 9.72 0.69 -8.86
CA MET A 627 10.28 0.89 -10.20
C MET A 627 9.22 1.29 -11.24
N LEU A 628 7.95 0.89 -11.06
CA LEU A 628 6.83 1.37 -11.90
C LEU A 628 6.55 2.87 -11.69
N PHE A 629 6.98 3.42 -10.57
CA PHE A 629 6.96 4.85 -10.26
C PHE A 629 8.33 5.52 -10.50
N ASN A 630 9.14 4.97 -11.37
CA ASN A 630 10.48 5.46 -11.74
C ASN A 630 11.47 5.58 -10.57
N LEU A 631 11.18 4.98 -9.41
CA LEU A 631 12.03 5.05 -8.24
C LEU A 631 12.93 3.80 -8.14
N THR A 632 14.21 3.98 -8.42
CA THR A 632 15.23 2.91 -8.42
C THR A 632 16.18 3.00 -7.23
N ASN A 633 16.10 4.05 -6.42
CA ASN A 633 17.01 4.32 -5.30
C ASN A 633 16.81 3.33 -4.13
N LEU A 634 17.54 2.21 -4.18
CA LEU A 634 17.49 1.15 -3.16
C LEU A 634 17.95 1.64 -1.78
N LYS A 635 18.94 2.55 -1.72
CA LYS A 635 19.45 3.08 -0.44
C LYS A 635 18.38 3.88 0.29
N LEU A 636 17.63 4.69 -0.43
CA LEU A 636 16.52 5.46 0.11
C LEU A 636 15.42 4.52 0.63
N LEU A 637 15.06 3.47 -0.12
CA LEU A 637 14.05 2.50 0.29
C LEU A 637 14.47 1.75 1.57
N ILE A 638 15.73 1.32 1.69
CA ILE A 638 16.25 0.69 2.91
C ILE A 638 16.14 1.68 4.08
N GLY A 639 16.61 2.90 3.90
CA GLY A 639 16.59 3.94 4.94
C GLY A 639 15.17 4.23 5.44
N THR A 640 14.22 4.49 4.54
CA THR A 640 12.81 4.76 4.88
C THR A 640 12.14 3.57 5.55
N THR A 641 12.44 2.34 5.10
CA THR A 641 11.90 1.11 5.70
C THR A 641 12.39 0.92 7.13
N VAL A 642 13.69 1.08 7.38
CA VAL A 642 14.29 0.95 8.73
C VAL A 642 13.76 2.02 9.66
N VAL A 643 13.71 3.28 9.23
CA VAL A 643 13.21 4.40 10.05
C VAL A 643 11.73 4.20 10.38
N THR A 644 10.90 3.85 9.40
CA THR A 644 9.46 3.58 9.60
C THR A 644 9.25 2.43 10.58
N PHE A 645 10.01 1.34 10.45
CA PHE A 645 9.94 0.21 11.38
C PHE A 645 10.34 0.61 12.81
N ALA A 646 11.41 1.40 12.96
CA ALA A 646 11.87 1.88 14.27
C ALA A 646 10.82 2.78 14.94
N ILE A 647 10.25 3.74 14.22
CA ILE A 647 9.18 4.62 14.73
C ILE A 647 7.96 3.79 15.15
N TYR A 648 7.54 2.84 14.30
CA TYR A 648 6.43 1.95 14.61
C TYR A 648 6.70 1.10 15.86
N ALA A 649 7.89 0.53 15.99
CA ALA A 649 8.27 -0.30 17.15
C ALA A 649 8.29 0.53 18.46
N VAL A 650 8.73 1.78 18.43
CA VAL A 650 8.66 2.69 19.58
C VAL A 650 7.21 2.97 19.95
N PHE A 651 6.37 3.36 18.99
CA PHE A 651 4.93 3.58 19.22
C PHE A 651 4.26 2.33 19.80
N TYR A 652 4.51 1.16 19.21
CA TYR A 652 3.95 -0.10 19.65
C TYR A 652 4.37 -0.47 21.08
N THR A 653 5.61 -0.17 21.46
CA THR A 653 6.13 -0.35 22.82
C THR A 653 5.45 0.59 23.83
N LEU A 654 5.13 1.82 23.43
CA LEU A 654 4.37 2.76 24.27
C LEU A 654 2.94 2.23 24.50
N VAL A 655 2.26 1.74 23.46
CA VAL A 655 0.94 1.12 23.56
C VAL A 655 0.99 -0.10 24.48
N TYR A 656 2.02 -0.94 24.35
CA TYR A 656 2.24 -2.06 25.26
C TYR A 656 2.32 -1.62 26.72
N ARG A 657 3.09 -0.60 27.06
CA ARG A 657 3.22 -0.09 28.44
C ARG A 657 1.88 0.36 29.01
N ILE A 658 1.12 1.15 28.26
CA ILE A 658 -0.20 1.68 28.68
C ILE A 658 -1.18 0.54 28.93
N THR A 659 -1.29 -0.39 27.97
CA THR A 659 -2.24 -1.50 28.04
C THR A 659 -1.84 -2.54 29.11
N SER A 660 -0.56 -2.79 29.31
CA SER A 660 -0.05 -3.68 30.38
C SER A 660 -0.37 -3.15 31.77
N ASN A 661 -0.24 -1.83 32.00
CA ASN A 661 -0.62 -1.21 33.26
C ASN A 661 -2.13 -1.32 33.52
N SER A 662 -2.95 -1.12 32.51
CA SER A 662 -4.43 -1.28 32.61
C SER A 662 -4.81 -2.73 32.95
N TYR A 663 -4.17 -3.71 32.31
CA TYR A 663 -4.37 -5.12 32.62
C TYR A 663 -4.01 -5.45 34.08
N TYR A 664 -2.84 -4.99 34.53
CA TYR A 664 -2.38 -5.20 35.89
C TYR A 664 -3.33 -4.60 36.93
N SER A 665 -3.87 -3.41 36.70
CA SER A 665 -4.85 -2.76 37.59
C SER A 665 -6.13 -3.59 37.70
N ILE A 666 -6.61 -4.22 36.62
CA ILE A 666 -7.79 -5.10 36.65
C ILE A 666 -7.50 -6.37 37.47
N VAL A 667 -6.35 -7.01 37.28
CA VAL A 667 -5.99 -8.27 37.93
C VAL A 667 -5.64 -8.07 39.42
N ALA A 668 -4.97 -6.95 39.75
CA ALA A 668 -4.51 -6.68 41.13
C ALA A 668 -5.51 -5.89 42.00
N GLY A 669 -6.43 -5.15 41.38
CA GLY A 669 -7.09 -4.01 42.00
C GLY A 669 -8.55 -4.12 42.35
N ALA A 670 -9.10 -5.29 42.64
CA ALA A 670 -10.49 -5.40 43.14
C ALA A 670 -10.67 -5.08 44.64
N LYS A 671 -9.61 -4.72 45.37
CA LYS A 671 -9.67 -4.42 46.80
C LYS A 671 -9.46 -2.97 47.22
N GLU A 672 -9.04 -2.09 46.33
CA GLU A 672 -8.81 -0.66 46.69
C GLU A 672 -10.03 0.25 46.46
N GLU A 673 -11.06 -0.19 45.73
CA GLU A 673 -12.31 0.59 45.54
C GLU A 673 -13.41 0.21 46.57
N ALA A 674 -13.13 -0.71 47.51
CA ALA A 674 -14.08 -1.13 48.54
C ALA A 674 -13.57 -0.85 50.01
N ALA A 675 -12.57 0.04 50.15
CA ALA A 675 -12.11 0.55 51.44
C ALA A 675 -12.33 2.05 51.53
#